data_ea894abd8a5ba62676cab16f89ac6d24
#
_entry.id   ea894abd8a5ba62676cab16f89ac6d24
#
_cell.length_a   1.000
_cell.length_b   1.000
_cell.length_c   1.000
_cell.angle_alpha   90.00
_cell.angle_beta   90.00
_cell.angle_gamma   90.00
#
_symmetry.space_group_name_H-M   'P 1'
#
loop_
_entity.id
_entity.type
_entity.pdbx_description
1 polymer ?
#
loop_
_entity_poly.entity_id
_entity_poly.type
_entity_poly.pdbx_seq_one_letter_code
_entity_poly.pdbx_strand_id
1 'polypeptide(L)'
;MDNNGLYVTERVVRAYNLCDRKAYLSIFSPSLSSPNTYEIMQAAQSNNVRQNYFDSISDPLIVESFSPLSILKAVDILTDVNLSVEIFAIKNQTLIKAPDVLLQDKPHYEPIIFSSSNKIQAEDKVELAFIGYVLSKQLNYLPSKGSVVLIDGSTIKVKLVENIKKCLPNIEALHGWLKHDSGLPPVTLNKHCPYCEFQKACKETAVQEDSLSLLGGITKKQILKFEKKGIFTIKQLSFLYRPRKRGRRSRVERITHKYELQALALRTGKIYIQDKPVEIPKHEVEIFIDFECLPDESFFYLFGLVVCQADKQEHFQFWATSKNDEESAWKNFLSVIGRFGHCPLFHYGSFENKAILTLGERYGTPTKAILERLFNINTCIYGKLYFPVYSNSLKDICNYLDLPWSSPNASGLQSIVWRHDYDQNKDDSYRELLQTYNLEDCLNLKGLTEQLRLVAANASHSELVRFADKEGGSMPESASNLSKQLSNILFSAHGTYEQNKITLKNKDKLTTSTDDCSDNKKRRYKLQSRKVNKIVQVRRGRTCPNHPGRKLKPTQIKASKTIFDLKFTSMGIKKDVIQYVGMKGRCTICREPFNPPQIRKFGKRTKYGHGFIAWVCYHRLAMRLPFNKIVQLIEDNFGEQVNQGTILELFYNFSNFYVETERIILKRILSSPFVHMDETTINILGASQYVWVITDGMHVYFKLSENRESTIAHKLLNGYNGVLCSDFYSGYDSVPCLQQKCWAHLIRDLNENLRKSPFDTEYEQFVCAVGELITPILQTSDKYGLKVRHLRKFLSNVDRFYNSVINNKVYVSDVTQSFQKRFIKYREKLFVFLEKDNIPWNNNAAERAIRHLAVQRKISGSFGRESTPHYLRLLSITQTCRFQNKSLLHFLLSGEKDVDKFKGSKDLIGWRMR
;
A
#
# COMPACT_ATOMS: atom_id res chain seq x y z
N MET A 1 -24.96 47.28 -13.19
CA MET A 1 -24.13 47.03 -14.39
C MET A 1 -24.94 46.12 -15.28
N ASP A 2 -25.38 46.62 -16.41
CA ASP A 2 -26.25 45.93 -17.36
C ASP A 2 -25.52 44.68 -17.88
N ASN A 3 -26.11 43.52 -17.65
CA ASN A 3 -25.61 42.25 -18.15
C ASN A 3 -25.72 42.22 -19.68
N ASN A 4 -24.64 42.53 -20.37
CA ASN A 4 -24.50 42.47 -21.82
C ASN A 4 -24.83 41.08 -22.40
N GLY A 5 -26.11 40.70 -22.42
CA GLY A 5 -26.60 39.56 -23.21
C GLY A 5 -25.90 38.22 -23.02
N LEU A 6 -25.28 37.93 -21.85
CA LEU A 6 -24.68 36.66 -21.57
C LEU A 6 -25.75 35.63 -21.12
N TYR A 7 -25.85 34.54 -21.86
CA TYR A 7 -26.83 33.48 -21.60
C TYR A 7 -26.14 32.14 -21.34
N VAL A 8 -26.73 31.34 -20.50
CA VAL A 8 -26.44 29.92 -20.40
C VAL A 8 -27.22 29.21 -21.51
N THR A 9 -26.51 28.64 -22.48
CA THR A 9 -27.10 27.89 -23.59
C THR A 9 -26.97 26.38 -23.39
N GLU A 10 -27.69 25.60 -24.19
CA GLU A 10 -27.58 24.15 -24.26
C GLU A 10 -26.12 23.69 -24.48
N ARG A 11 -25.35 24.41 -25.31
CA ARG A 11 -23.92 24.16 -25.54
C ARG A 11 -23.10 24.38 -24.30
N VAL A 12 -23.38 25.41 -23.53
CA VAL A 12 -22.67 25.70 -22.26
C VAL A 12 -22.96 24.62 -21.21
N VAL A 13 -24.20 24.15 -21.09
CA VAL A 13 -24.55 23.07 -20.15
C VAL A 13 -23.94 21.76 -20.57
N ARG A 14 -23.91 21.46 -21.88
CA ARG A 14 -23.16 20.30 -22.42
C ARG A 14 -21.67 20.42 -22.10
N ALA A 15 -21.06 21.59 -22.34
CA ALA A 15 -19.67 21.86 -22.02
C ALA A 15 -19.38 21.71 -20.54
N TYR A 16 -20.25 22.17 -19.63
CA TYR A 16 -20.09 22.05 -18.19
C TYR A 16 -20.06 20.58 -17.72
N ASN A 17 -20.89 19.74 -18.33
CA ASN A 17 -20.88 18.32 -18.03
C ASN A 17 -19.57 17.63 -18.44
N LEU A 18 -18.90 18.09 -19.48
CA LEU A 18 -17.60 17.60 -19.96
C LEU A 18 -16.43 18.21 -19.20
N CYS A 19 -16.49 19.52 -18.96
CA CYS A 19 -15.43 20.31 -18.32
C CYS A 19 -15.98 21.66 -17.85
N ASP A 20 -15.90 21.93 -16.54
CA ASP A 20 -16.29 23.20 -15.95
C ASP A 20 -15.52 24.40 -16.56
N ARG A 21 -14.21 24.27 -16.81
CA ARG A 21 -13.40 25.30 -17.44
C ARG A 21 -13.79 25.55 -18.89
N LYS A 22 -14.15 24.53 -19.69
CA LYS A 22 -14.67 24.69 -21.06
C LYS A 22 -15.92 25.54 -21.03
N ALA A 23 -16.87 25.24 -20.15
CA ALA A 23 -18.11 26.04 -20.04
C ALA A 23 -17.82 27.49 -19.65
N TYR A 24 -16.93 27.74 -18.70
CA TYR A 24 -16.54 29.09 -18.29
C TYR A 24 -15.93 29.88 -19.47
N LEU A 25 -14.94 29.28 -20.16
CA LEU A 25 -14.28 29.91 -21.30
C LEU A 25 -15.26 30.19 -22.45
N SER A 26 -16.23 29.30 -22.67
CA SER A 26 -17.27 29.50 -23.70
C SER A 26 -18.18 30.69 -23.40
N ILE A 27 -18.37 31.05 -22.12
CA ILE A 27 -19.17 32.22 -21.71
C ILE A 27 -18.32 33.49 -21.70
N PHE A 28 -17.18 33.47 -21.01
CA PHE A 28 -16.43 34.67 -20.64
C PHE A 28 -15.21 34.95 -21.51
N SER A 29 -14.74 34.00 -22.29
CA SER A 29 -13.53 34.16 -23.12
C SER A 29 -13.61 33.34 -24.42
N PRO A 30 -14.65 33.50 -25.21
CA PRO A 30 -14.83 32.75 -26.48
C PRO A 30 -13.72 33.00 -27.49
N SER A 31 -13.01 34.13 -27.40
CA SER A 31 -11.89 34.48 -28.27
C SER A 31 -10.66 33.58 -28.13
N LEU A 32 -10.56 32.82 -27.03
CA LEU A 32 -9.51 31.82 -26.81
C LEU A 32 -9.80 30.48 -27.52
N SER A 33 -10.95 30.34 -28.13
CA SER A 33 -11.35 29.16 -28.89
C SER A 33 -10.50 29.00 -30.15
N SER A 34 -9.95 27.84 -30.36
CA SER A 34 -9.29 27.42 -31.61
C SER A 34 -10.06 26.25 -32.18
N PRO A 35 -10.72 26.37 -33.32
CA PRO A 35 -11.56 25.32 -33.85
C PRO A 35 -10.82 24.01 -34.02
N ASN A 36 -11.39 22.93 -33.49
CA ASN A 36 -10.88 21.59 -33.64
C ASN A 36 -11.49 20.94 -34.87
N THR A 37 -10.68 20.43 -35.79
CA THR A 37 -11.14 19.85 -37.07
C THR A 37 -12.14 18.70 -36.85
N TYR A 38 -11.95 17.91 -35.82
CA TYR A 38 -12.87 16.83 -35.46
C TYR A 38 -14.24 17.36 -34.97
N GLU A 39 -14.25 18.39 -34.12
CA GLU A 39 -15.52 19.06 -33.69
C GLU A 39 -16.26 19.67 -34.85
N ILE A 40 -15.55 20.30 -35.81
CA ILE A 40 -16.14 20.85 -37.04
C ILE A 40 -16.79 19.73 -37.88
N MET A 41 -16.09 18.63 -38.06
CA MET A 41 -16.60 17.46 -38.78
C MET A 41 -17.87 16.91 -38.11
N GLN A 42 -17.85 16.74 -36.78
CA GLN A 42 -19.01 16.23 -36.02
C GLN A 42 -20.22 17.19 -36.11
N ALA A 43 -19.97 18.49 -36.07
CA ALA A 43 -21.04 19.49 -36.22
C ALA A 43 -21.66 19.44 -37.63
N ALA A 44 -20.84 19.31 -38.67
CA ALA A 44 -21.29 19.12 -40.05
C ALA A 44 -22.13 17.83 -40.21
N GLN A 45 -21.68 16.72 -39.65
CA GLN A 45 -22.44 15.45 -39.65
C GLN A 45 -23.80 15.60 -38.94
N SER A 46 -23.82 16.24 -37.77
CA SER A 46 -25.03 16.45 -36.99
C SER A 46 -26.03 17.33 -37.78
N ASN A 47 -25.54 18.37 -38.46
CA ASN A 47 -26.36 19.21 -39.36
C ASN A 47 -26.92 18.42 -40.56
N ASN A 48 -26.13 17.52 -41.16
CA ASN A 48 -26.61 16.66 -42.24
C ASN A 48 -27.72 15.70 -41.75
N VAL A 49 -27.57 15.11 -40.56
CA VAL A 49 -28.62 14.28 -39.93
C VAL A 49 -29.88 15.10 -39.71
N ARG A 50 -29.74 16.32 -39.23
CA ARG A 50 -30.87 17.26 -39.07
C ARG A 50 -31.57 17.53 -40.40
N GLN A 51 -30.82 17.88 -41.46
CA GLN A 51 -31.39 18.18 -42.76
C GLN A 51 -32.11 16.95 -43.34
N ASN A 52 -31.51 15.78 -43.30
CA ASN A 52 -32.12 14.55 -43.80
C ASN A 52 -33.42 14.21 -43.05
N TYR A 53 -33.42 14.42 -41.71
CA TYR A 53 -34.62 14.24 -40.89
C TYR A 53 -35.72 15.23 -41.30
N PHE A 54 -35.34 16.51 -41.51
CA PHE A 54 -36.28 17.57 -41.98
C PHE A 54 -36.89 17.22 -43.34
N ASP A 55 -36.03 16.82 -44.30
CA ASP A 55 -36.46 16.48 -45.67
C ASP A 55 -37.34 15.21 -45.70
N SER A 56 -37.30 14.39 -44.67
CA SER A 56 -38.14 13.17 -44.54
C SER A 56 -39.56 13.43 -44.11
N ILE A 57 -39.88 14.69 -43.70
CA ILE A 57 -41.20 15.07 -43.23
C ILE A 57 -42.01 15.69 -44.40
N SER A 58 -43.15 15.11 -44.67
CA SER A 58 -44.08 15.62 -45.72
C SER A 58 -44.79 16.87 -45.19
N ASP A 59 -44.56 18.02 -45.88
CA ASP A 59 -45.26 19.31 -45.61
C ASP A 59 -45.16 19.86 -44.17
N PRO A 60 -43.91 20.09 -43.62
CA PRO A 60 -43.77 20.62 -42.29
C PRO A 60 -44.26 22.07 -42.18
N LEU A 61 -45.12 22.36 -41.21
CA LEU A 61 -45.47 23.75 -40.89
C LEU A 61 -44.31 24.43 -40.18
N ILE A 62 -43.59 25.36 -40.84
CA ILE A 62 -42.50 26.12 -40.26
C ILE A 62 -43.06 27.35 -39.53
N VAL A 63 -42.83 27.48 -38.25
CA VAL A 63 -43.23 28.61 -37.43
C VAL A 63 -42.00 29.45 -37.08
N GLU A 64 -41.95 30.68 -37.57
CA GLU A 64 -40.80 31.60 -37.35
C GLU A 64 -40.67 32.11 -35.92
N SER A 65 -41.76 32.08 -35.13
CA SER A 65 -41.73 32.46 -33.71
C SER A 65 -42.60 31.54 -32.86
N PHE A 66 -42.05 31.08 -31.75
CA PHE A 66 -42.74 30.21 -30.80
C PHE A 66 -43.68 31.03 -29.89
N SER A 67 -44.98 30.89 -30.10
CA SER A 67 -46.02 31.35 -29.19
C SER A 67 -46.92 30.19 -28.79
N PRO A 68 -47.15 29.96 -27.47
CA PRO A 68 -48.04 28.87 -27.02
C PRO A 68 -49.46 28.93 -27.56
N LEU A 69 -49.94 30.14 -27.97
CA LEU A 69 -51.25 30.37 -28.48
C LEU A 69 -51.41 30.13 -29.98
N SER A 70 -50.35 30.17 -30.78
CA SER A 70 -50.39 30.02 -32.24
C SER A 70 -50.44 28.55 -32.70
N ILE A 71 -50.28 27.57 -31.79
CA ILE A 71 -50.02 26.16 -32.13
C ILE A 71 -51.25 25.28 -31.90
N LEU A 72 -52.36 25.82 -31.49
CA LEU A 72 -53.60 25.06 -31.15
C LEU A 72 -54.29 24.31 -32.29
N LYS A 73 -53.79 24.32 -33.53
CA LYS A 73 -54.52 23.82 -34.71
C LYS A 73 -53.72 22.96 -35.68
N ALA A 74 -52.49 22.61 -35.42
CA ALA A 74 -51.68 21.92 -36.40
C ALA A 74 -51.07 20.60 -35.87
N VAL A 75 -51.18 19.58 -36.68
CA VAL A 75 -50.55 18.27 -36.57
C VAL A 75 -49.13 18.45 -37.24
N ASP A 76 -48.09 18.01 -36.59
CA ASP A 76 -46.69 18.05 -37.10
C ASP A 76 -46.07 19.41 -37.29
N ILE A 77 -46.10 20.26 -36.25
CA ILE A 77 -45.36 21.51 -36.26
C ILE A 77 -43.88 21.28 -35.87
N LEU A 78 -42.98 21.66 -36.77
CA LEU A 78 -41.56 21.77 -36.53
C LEU A 78 -41.20 23.27 -36.44
N THR A 79 -40.60 23.69 -35.38
CA THR A 79 -40.11 25.07 -35.23
C THR A 79 -38.63 25.06 -34.84
N ASP A 80 -37.88 25.92 -35.51
CA ASP A 80 -36.52 26.27 -35.10
C ASP A 80 -36.64 27.31 -34.00
N VAL A 81 -36.20 26.95 -32.79
CA VAL A 81 -36.54 27.71 -31.59
C VAL A 81 -35.35 28.50 -31.09
N ASN A 82 -35.52 29.84 -31.04
CA ASN A 82 -34.74 30.74 -30.21
C ASN A 82 -35.60 31.15 -29.00
N LEU A 83 -35.40 30.47 -27.86
CA LEU A 83 -36.12 30.78 -26.62
C LEU A 83 -35.17 31.29 -25.56
N SER A 84 -35.60 32.34 -24.85
CA SER A 84 -34.86 32.78 -23.67
C SER A 84 -35.82 32.96 -22.48
N VAL A 85 -35.36 32.49 -21.32
CA VAL A 85 -36.06 32.66 -20.03
C VAL A 85 -35.02 33.08 -19.01
N GLU A 86 -35.14 34.34 -18.51
CA GLU A 86 -34.12 34.96 -17.68
C GLU A 86 -32.74 34.96 -18.36
N ILE A 87 -31.75 34.25 -17.80
CA ILE A 87 -30.41 34.09 -18.36
C ILE A 87 -30.22 32.79 -19.12
N PHE A 88 -31.25 31.99 -19.28
CA PHE A 88 -31.22 30.74 -20.03
C PHE A 88 -31.76 30.91 -21.43
N ALA A 89 -31.03 30.42 -22.42
CA ALA A 89 -31.43 30.51 -23.81
C ALA A 89 -31.18 29.21 -24.58
N ILE A 90 -32.08 28.87 -25.48
CA ILE A 90 -31.89 27.84 -26.52
C ILE A 90 -31.46 28.55 -27.78
N LYS A 91 -30.22 28.42 -28.20
CA LYS A 91 -29.65 29.09 -29.39
C LYS A 91 -29.22 28.11 -30.49
N ASN A 92 -29.33 26.81 -30.23
CA ASN A 92 -29.02 25.80 -31.22
C ASN A 92 -30.23 25.47 -32.09
N GLN A 93 -29.98 24.91 -33.25
CA GLN A 93 -31.02 24.46 -34.18
C GLN A 93 -31.77 23.22 -33.63
N THR A 94 -32.56 23.45 -32.61
CA THR A 94 -33.38 22.42 -31.96
C THR A 94 -34.78 22.45 -32.54
N LEU A 95 -35.27 21.30 -32.97
CA LEU A 95 -36.65 21.19 -33.42
C LEU A 95 -37.57 20.86 -32.24
N ILE A 96 -38.77 21.42 -32.25
CA ILE A 96 -39.84 21.09 -31.32
C ILE A 96 -41.00 20.52 -32.11
N LYS A 97 -41.33 19.25 -31.81
CA LYS A 97 -42.49 18.59 -32.42
C LYS A 97 -43.73 18.84 -31.55
N ALA A 98 -44.81 19.31 -32.20
CA ALA A 98 -46.12 19.38 -31.58
C ALA A 98 -46.75 17.97 -31.47
N PRO A 99 -47.60 17.71 -30.49
CA PRO A 99 -48.22 16.41 -30.31
C PRO A 99 -49.35 16.16 -31.32
N ASP A 100 -49.49 14.92 -31.76
CA ASP A 100 -50.57 14.45 -32.63
C ASP A 100 -51.91 14.45 -31.92
N VAL A 101 -51.93 14.51 -30.58
CA VAL A 101 -53.16 14.50 -29.75
C VAL A 101 -53.01 15.45 -28.55
N LEU A 102 -54.02 16.25 -28.30
CA LEU A 102 -54.15 17.05 -27.10
C LEU A 102 -54.60 16.14 -25.92
N LEU A 103 -53.75 15.97 -24.94
CA LEU A 103 -54.11 15.30 -23.68
C LEU A 103 -54.48 16.34 -22.64
N GLN A 104 -55.73 16.36 -22.20
CA GLN A 104 -56.25 17.31 -21.20
C GLN A 104 -56.14 18.78 -21.59
N ASP A 105 -56.43 19.12 -22.82
CA ASP A 105 -56.36 20.47 -23.38
C ASP A 105 -54.99 21.16 -23.30
N LYS A 106 -53.90 20.40 -23.11
CA LYS A 106 -52.54 20.95 -23.09
C LYS A 106 -51.67 20.35 -24.19
N PRO A 107 -50.90 21.15 -24.92
CA PRO A 107 -50.01 20.69 -25.95
C PRO A 107 -48.79 19.97 -25.29
N HIS A 108 -48.50 18.75 -25.75
CA HIS A 108 -47.35 17.94 -25.34
C HIS A 108 -46.19 18.11 -26.33
N TYR A 109 -45.38 19.14 -26.16
CA TYR A 109 -44.23 19.40 -27.02
C TYR A 109 -43.09 18.43 -26.72
N GLU A 110 -42.43 17.90 -27.76
CA GLU A 110 -41.29 17.01 -27.70
C GLU A 110 -40.06 17.70 -28.32
N PRO A 111 -39.00 18.02 -27.57
CA PRO A 111 -37.75 18.54 -28.13
C PRO A 111 -36.97 17.43 -28.81
N ILE A 112 -36.36 17.73 -29.97
CA ILE A 112 -35.59 16.83 -30.79
C ILE A 112 -34.20 17.42 -31.02
N ILE A 113 -33.16 16.65 -30.71
CA ILE A 113 -31.77 17.00 -31.04
C ILE A 113 -31.16 15.96 -31.96
N PHE A 114 -30.06 16.32 -32.64
CA PHE A 114 -29.39 15.51 -33.64
C PHE A 114 -27.97 15.18 -33.16
N SER A 115 -27.57 13.91 -33.30
CA SER A 115 -26.27 13.43 -32.86
C SER A 115 -25.48 12.90 -34.06
N SER A 116 -24.19 13.21 -34.13
CA SER A 116 -23.25 12.65 -35.09
C SER A 116 -22.82 11.24 -34.76
N SER A 117 -23.30 10.65 -33.67
CA SER A 117 -22.97 9.32 -33.21
C SER A 117 -24.05 8.29 -33.52
N ASN A 118 -23.70 7.01 -33.64
CA ASN A 118 -24.67 5.93 -33.77
C ASN A 118 -25.19 5.38 -32.43
N LYS A 119 -24.82 6.02 -31.30
CA LYS A 119 -25.32 5.70 -29.97
C LYS A 119 -25.51 6.98 -29.16
N ILE A 120 -26.60 7.03 -28.40
CA ILE A 120 -26.88 8.14 -27.51
C ILE A 120 -25.75 8.33 -26.47
N GLN A 121 -25.22 9.53 -26.39
CA GLN A 121 -24.18 9.93 -25.44
C GLN A 121 -24.80 10.49 -24.14
N ALA A 122 -23.98 10.56 -23.09
CA ALA A 122 -24.43 11.17 -21.83
C ALA A 122 -24.72 12.67 -22.01
N GLU A 123 -23.94 13.31 -22.82
CA GLU A 123 -24.01 14.73 -23.18
C GLU A 123 -25.30 15.06 -23.92
N ASP A 124 -25.77 14.19 -24.82
CA ASP A 124 -27.06 14.35 -25.55
C ASP A 124 -28.23 14.39 -24.57
N LYS A 125 -28.19 13.55 -23.53
CA LYS A 125 -29.21 13.51 -22.47
C LYS A 125 -29.19 14.80 -21.63
N VAL A 126 -28.01 15.34 -21.35
CA VAL A 126 -27.86 16.61 -20.59
C VAL A 126 -28.35 17.79 -21.39
N GLU A 127 -27.99 17.87 -22.67
CA GLU A 127 -28.44 18.88 -23.60
C GLU A 127 -29.98 18.87 -23.74
N LEU A 128 -30.54 17.69 -24.01
CA LEU A 128 -31.98 17.50 -24.13
C LEU A 128 -32.73 17.82 -22.84
N ALA A 129 -32.14 17.50 -21.68
CA ALA A 129 -32.69 17.81 -20.36
C ALA A 129 -32.73 19.35 -20.13
N PHE A 130 -31.68 20.03 -20.50
CA PHE A 130 -31.65 21.51 -20.41
C PHE A 130 -32.69 22.15 -21.30
N ILE A 131 -32.83 21.71 -22.57
CA ILE A 131 -33.86 22.21 -23.49
C ILE A 131 -35.25 21.98 -22.87
N GLY A 132 -35.50 20.76 -22.33
CA GLY A 132 -36.74 20.45 -21.64
C GLY A 132 -37.00 21.34 -20.41
N TYR A 133 -35.95 21.72 -19.68
CA TYR A 133 -36.02 22.63 -18.54
C TYR A 133 -36.44 24.05 -19.00
N VAL A 134 -35.82 24.62 -20.02
CA VAL A 134 -36.16 25.93 -20.56
C VAL A 134 -37.59 25.95 -21.10
N LEU A 135 -37.99 24.90 -21.84
CA LEU A 135 -39.37 24.76 -22.33
C LEU A 135 -40.37 24.68 -21.17
N SER A 136 -40.02 23.97 -20.08
CA SER A 136 -40.89 23.87 -18.91
C SER A 136 -41.14 25.20 -18.23
N LYS A 137 -40.17 26.10 -18.24
CA LYS A 137 -40.29 27.46 -17.72
C LYS A 137 -41.13 28.35 -18.60
N GLN A 138 -40.98 28.19 -19.93
CA GLN A 138 -41.74 28.96 -20.92
C GLN A 138 -43.21 28.52 -20.99
N LEU A 139 -43.46 27.22 -20.92
CA LEU A 139 -44.80 26.64 -21.12
C LEU A 139 -45.56 26.44 -19.82
N ASN A 140 -44.95 26.66 -18.65
CA ASN A 140 -45.48 26.23 -17.32
C ASN A 140 -45.89 24.77 -17.30
N TYR A 141 -45.26 23.93 -18.12
CA TYR A 141 -45.54 22.51 -18.29
C TYR A 141 -44.23 21.77 -18.61
N LEU A 142 -43.98 20.66 -17.94
CA LEU A 142 -42.75 19.89 -18.12
C LEU A 142 -42.94 18.83 -19.21
N PRO A 143 -42.20 18.89 -20.33
CA PRO A 143 -42.24 17.81 -21.33
C PRO A 143 -41.80 16.50 -20.74
N SER A 144 -42.58 15.41 -20.94
CA SER A 144 -42.28 14.10 -20.36
C SER A 144 -41.15 13.37 -21.06
N LYS A 145 -40.99 13.57 -22.36
CA LYS A 145 -40.04 12.94 -23.26
C LYS A 145 -39.40 13.95 -24.21
N GLY A 146 -38.24 13.58 -24.72
CA GLY A 146 -37.56 14.22 -25.85
C GLY A 146 -36.91 13.13 -26.70
N SER A 147 -36.48 13.46 -27.91
CA SER A 147 -35.92 12.52 -28.87
C SER A 147 -34.50 12.94 -29.30
N VAL A 148 -33.63 11.93 -29.49
CA VAL A 148 -32.31 12.06 -30.11
C VAL A 148 -32.34 11.31 -31.43
N VAL A 149 -32.08 11.96 -32.54
CA VAL A 149 -31.92 11.35 -33.86
C VAL A 149 -30.42 11.09 -34.06
N LEU A 150 -30.07 9.83 -34.31
CA LEU A 150 -28.71 9.39 -34.50
C LEU A 150 -28.28 9.50 -35.96
N ILE A 151 -26.97 9.30 -36.23
CA ILE A 151 -26.38 9.44 -37.58
C ILE A 151 -27.00 8.42 -38.58
N ASP A 152 -27.49 7.29 -38.14
CA ASP A 152 -28.19 6.29 -38.95
C ASP A 152 -29.69 6.63 -39.22
N GLY A 153 -30.17 7.77 -38.73
CA GLY A 153 -31.59 8.18 -38.83
C GLY A 153 -32.49 7.55 -37.75
N SER A 154 -31.99 6.64 -36.92
CA SER A 154 -32.76 6.05 -35.84
C SER A 154 -33.05 7.06 -34.74
N THR A 155 -34.27 6.99 -34.15
CA THR A 155 -34.71 7.91 -33.11
C THR A 155 -34.83 7.23 -31.77
N ILE A 156 -34.13 7.77 -30.77
CA ILE A 156 -34.18 7.24 -29.38
C ILE A 156 -34.94 8.23 -28.49
N LYS A 157 -35.99 7.73 -27.81
CA LYS A 157 -36.77 8.54 -26.85
C LYS A 157 -36.10 8.56 -25.46
N VAL A 158 -35.98 9.76 -24.88
CA VAL A 158 -35.38 10.06 -23.59
C VAL A 158 -36.43 10.61 -22.62
N LYS A 159 -36.53 10.03 -21.42
CA LYS A 159 -37.36 10.57 -20.33
C LYS A 159 -36.73 11.83 -19.76
N LEU A 160 -37.41 12.97 -19.82
CA LEU A 160 -36.86 14.28 -19.43
C LEU A 160 -36.85 14.49 -17.92
N VAL A 161 -37.90 14.09 -17.22
CA VAL A 161 -38.09 14.38 -15.79
C VAL A 161 -36.91 13.93 -14.92
N GLU A 162 -36.42 12.72 -15.14
CA GLU A 162 -35.27 12.18 -14.38
C GLU A 162 -33.94 12.84 -14.75
N ASN A 163 -33.77 13.15 -16.04
CA ASN A 163 -32.55 13.79 -16.54
C ASN A 163 -32.47 15.27 -16.17
N ILE A 164 -33.59 15.99 -16.14
CA ILE A 164 -33.65 17.37 -15.64
C ILE A 164 -33.23 17.42 -14.16
N LYS A 165 -33.75 16.52 -13.31
CA LYS A 165 -33.32 16.42 -11.90
C LYS A 165 -31.82 16.26 -11.74
N LYS A 166 -31.17 15.51 -12.62
CA LYS A 166 -29.71 15.31 -12.63
C LYS A 166 -28.97 16.54 -13.16
N CYS A 167 -29.56 17.29 -14.05
CA CYS A 167 -29.00 18.49 -14.68
C CYS A 167 -29.14 19.74 -13.79
N LEU A 168 -30.13 19.80 -12.89
CA LEU A 168 -30.40 20.97 -12.06
C LEU A 168 -29.18 21.51 -11.30
N PRO A 169 -28.32 20.69 -10.64
CA PRO A 169 -27.13 21.21 -9.95
C PRO A 169 -26.17 21.93 -10.90
N ASN A 170 -26.04 21.44 -12.15
CA ASN A 170 -25.19 22.08 -13.16
C ASN A 170 -25.79 23.43 -13.59
N ILE A 171 -27.11 23.51 -13.78
CA ILE A 171 -27.84 24.71 -14.12
C ILE A 171 -27.72 25.77 -12.99
N GLU A 172 -27.86 25.35 -11.76
CA GLU A 172 -27.69 26.22 -10.57
C GLU A 172 -26.27 26.76 -10.44
N ALA A 173 -25.25 25.92 -10.67
CA ALA A 173 -23.86 26.36 -10.67
C ALA A 173 -23.56 27.38 -11.74
N LEU A 174 -24.03 27.15 -12.98
CA LEU A 174 -23.88 28.08 -14.09
C LEU A 174 -24.65 29.38 -13.87
N HIS A 175 -25.83 29.33 -13.28
CA HIS A 175 -26.58 30.52 -12.87
C HIS A 175 -25.80 31.33 -11.81
N GLY A 176 -25.13 30.62 -10.87
CA GLY A 176 -24.26 31.26 -9.88
C GLY A 176 -23.09 32.03 -10.50
N TRP A 177 -22.49 31.50 -11.56
CA TRP A 177 -21.39 32.19 -12.26
C TRP A 177 -21.80 33.51 -12.93
N LEU A 178 -23.02 33.59 -13.48
CA LEU A 178 -23.50 34.82 -14.08
C LEU A 178 -23.94 35.90 -13.08
N LYS A 179 -24.28 35.48 -11.84
CA LYS A 179 -24.67 36.39 -10.75
C LYS A 179 -23.50 36.88 -9.89
N HIS A 180 -22.49 36.04 -9.72
CA HIS A 180 -21.34 36.32 -8.87
C HIS A 180 -20.07 36.05 -9.67
N ASP A 181 -19.07 36.91 -9.53
CA ASP A 181 -17.76 36.71 -10.15
C ASP A 181 -17.07 35.47 -9.52
N SER A 182 -17.41 34.32 -10.03
CA SER A 182 -16.76 33.05 -9.67
C SER A 182 -15.51 32.93 -10.54
N GLY A 183 -14.33 33.12 -10.01
CA GLY A 183 -13.08 33.09 -10.76
C GLY A 183 -12.94 31.89 -11.70
N LEU A 184 -12.04 31.98 -12.66
CA LEU A 184 -11.77 30.94 -13.67
C LEU A 184 -11.49 29.58 -13.02
N PRO A 185 -12.23 28.49 -13.34
CA PRO A 185 -11.97 27.15 -12.81
C PRO A 185 -10.55 26.65 -13.11
N PRO A 186 -9.90 25.94 -12.20
CA PRO A 186 -8.54 25.42 -12.40
C PRO A 186 -8.46 24.47 -13.60
N VAL A 187 -7.27 24.38 -14.21
CA VAL A 187 -7.05 23.46 -15.33
C VAL A 187 -7.05 22.01 -14.81
N THR A 188 -7.97 21.22 -15.35
CA THR A 188 -8.01 19.78 -15.11
C THR A 188 -8.18 19.06 -16.44
N LEU A 189 -7.08 18.61 -17.04
CA LEU A 189 -7.11 17.88 -18.29
C LEU A 189 -7.85 16.54 -18.11
N ASN A 190 -8.68 16.20 -19.08
CA ASN A 190 -9.52 15.02 -19.06
C ASN A 190 -9.63 14.36 -20.45
N LYS A 191 -10.43 13.30 -20.57
CA LYS A 191 -10.61 12.56 -21.83
C LYS A 191 -11.22 13.36 -22.97
N HIS A 192 -11.92 14.46 -22.67
CA HIS A 192 -12.52 15.33 -23.67
C HIS A 192 -11.51 16.34 -24.26
N CYS A 193 -10.40 16.62 -23.58
CA CYS A 193 -9.44 17.62 -24.02
C CYS A 193 -8.92 17.45 -25.46
N PRO A 194 -8.69 16.22 -26.00
CA PRO A 194 -8.28 16.06 -27.40
C PRO A 194 -9.26 16.59 -28.42
N TYR A 195 -10.55 16.73 -28.07
CA TYR A 195 -11.62 17.22 -28.92
C TYR A 195 -11.99 18.71 -28.67
N CYS A 196 -11.33 19.32 -27.68
CA CYS A 196 -11.79 20.63 -27.16
C CYS A 196 -11.13 21.80 -27.90
N GLU A 197 -11.93 22.78 -28.28
CA GLU A 197 -11.48 24.04 -28.92
C GLU A 197 -10.52 24.86 -28.05
N PHE A 198 -10.51 24.63 -26.73
CA PHE A 198 -9.61 25.31 -25.78
C PHE A 198 -8.39 24.45 -25.42
N GLN A 199 -8.16 23.31 -26.08
CA GLN A 199 -7.10 22.34 -25.76
C GLN A 199 -5.73 23.01 -25.64
N LYS A 200 -5.35 23.82 -26.61
CA LYS A 200 -4.03 24.45 -26.67
C LYS A 200 -3.78 25.34 -25.47
N ALA A 201 -4.67 26.28 -25.17
CA ALA A 201 -4.57 27.23 -24.06
C ALA A 201 -4.57 26.48 -22.70
N CYS A 202 -5.44 25.49 -22.55
CA CYS A 202 -5.47 24.68 -21.32
C CYS A 202 -4.20 23.83 -21.12
N LYS A 203 -3.64 23.23 -22.19
CA LYS A 203 -2.40 22.46 -22.12
C LYS A 203 -1.21 23.35 -21.76
N GLU A 204 -1.10 24.53 -22.36
CA GLU A 204 -0.06 25.53 -22.06
C GLU A 204 -0.15 25.96 -20.58
N THR A 205 -1.33 26.26 -20.08
CA THR A 205 -1.56 26.61 -18.67
C THR A 205 -1.19 25.45 -17.75
N ALA A 206 -1.62 24.21 -18.07
CA ALA A 206 -1.30 23.03 -17.27
C ALA A 206 0.21 22.78 -17.17
N VAL A 207 0.95 23.02 -18.26
CA VAL A 207 2.43 22.89 -18.29
C VAL A 207 3.08 23.98 -17.44
N GLN A 208 2.61 25.24 -17.53
CA GLN A 208 3.12 26.35 -16.74
C GLN A 208 2.91 26.13 -15.24
N GLU A 209 1.75 25.60 -14.86
CA GLU A 209 1.37 25.31 -13.47
C GLU A 209 1.95 23.98 -12.95
N ASP A 210 2.65 23.22 -13.80
CA ASP A 210 3.13 21.86 -13.46
C ASP A 210 2.01 20.97 -12.93
N SER A 211 0.82 21.05 -13.56
CA SER A 211 -0.42 20.44 -13.07
C SER A 211 -0.38 18.93 -13.06
N LEU A 212 -0.90 18.31 -11.98
CA LEU A 212 -1.06 16.86 -11.87
C LEU A 212 -1.90 16.27 -13.01
N SER A 213 -2.80 17.05 -13.62
CA SER A 213 -3.67 16.60 -14.69
C SER A 213 -2.95 16.29 -16.01
N LEU A 214 -1.68 16.69 -16.16
CA LEU A 214 -0.82 16.30 -17.28
C LEU A 214 -0.48 14.80 -17.28
N LEU A 215 -0.49 14.15 -16.11
CA LEU A 215 -0.16 12.73 -15.99
C LEU A 215 -1.25 11.85 -16.61
N GLY A 216 -0.89 11.11 -17.64
CA GLY A 216 -1.81 10.25 -18.39
C GLY A 216 -2.55 9.23 -17.50
N GLY A 217 -3.87 9.23 -17.61
CA GLY A 217 -4.74 8.30 -16.87
C GLY A 217 -5.02 8.67 -15.42
N ILE A 218 -4.50 9.78 -14.89
CA ILE A 218 -4.85 10.26 -13.55
C ILE A 218 -6.32 10.74 -13.53
N THR A 219 -7.06 10.36 -12.51
CA THR A 219 -8.48 10.71 -12.37
C THR A 219 -8.67 11.95 -11.49
N LYS A 220 -9.75 12.73 -11.72
CA LYS A 220 -10.13 13.88 -10.87
C LYS A 220 -10.18 13.50 -9.36
N LYS A 221 -10.66 12.30 -9.04
CA LYS A 221 -10.67 11.76 -7.66
C LYS A 221 -9.27 11.59 -7.07
N GLN A 222 -8.31 11.16 -7.89
CA GLN A 222 -6.91 11.00 -7.45
C GLN A 222 -6.23 12.35 -7.28
N ILE A 223 -6.48 13.31 -8.20
CA ILE A 223 -5.98 14.69 -8.07
C ILE A 223 -6.47 15.30 -6.75
N LEU A 224 -7.77 15.30 -6.50
CA LEU A 224 -8.38 15.80 -5.24
C LEU A 224 -7.79 15.12 -3.99
N LYS A 225 -7.42 13.85 -4.09
CA LYS A 225 -6.76 13.13 -2.98
C LYS A 225 -5.33 13.65 -2.73
N PHE A 226 -4.61 14.06 -3.77
CA PHE A 226 -3.29 14.66 -3.63
C PHE A 226 -3.38 16.10 -3.14
N GLU A 227 -4.31 16.90 -3.67
CA GLU A 227 -4.57 18.28 -3.24
C GLU A 227 -4.90 18.40 -1.76
N LYS A 228 -5.73 17.49 -1.23
CA LYS A 228 -5.99 17.38 0.23
C LYS A 228 -4.75 17.10 1.08
N LYS A 229 -3.62 16.73 0.46
CA LYS A 229 -2.32 16.54 1.12
C LYS A 229 -1.34 17.66 0.84
N GLY A 230 -1.80 18.77 0.27
CA GLY A 230 -0.97 19.91 -0.12
C GLY A 230 -0.11 19.65 -1.37
N ILE A 231 -0.50 18.68 -2.21
CA ILE A 231 0.25 18.30 -3.42
C ILE A 231 -0.55 18.74 -4.64
N PHE A 232 -0.10 19.78 -5.29
CA PHE A 232 -0.74 20.41 -6.43
C PHE A 232 0.03 20.23 -7.73
N THR A 233 1.36 19.96 -7.67
CA THR A 233 2.24 19.89 -8.84
C THR A 233 2.89 18.51 -9.00
N ILE A 234 3.31 18.19 -10.23
CA ILE A 234 4.06 16.97 -10.56
C ILE A 234 5.39 16.96 -9.79
N LYS A 235 6.07 18.13 -9.71
CA LYS A 235 7.29 18.28 -8.95
C LYS A 235 7.09 17.90 -7.47
N GLN A 236 6.01 18.37 -6.83
CA GLN A 236 5.67 18.00 -5.46
C GLN A 236 5.36 16.51 -5.33
N LEU A 237 4.59 15.95 -6.28
CA LEU A 237 4.26 14.52 -6.29
C LEU A 237 5.51 13.64 -6.35
N SER A 238 6.53 14.04 -7.09
CA SER A 238 7.78 13.30 -7.25
C SER A 238 8.51 13.03 -5.93
N PHE A 239 8.34 13.89 -4.93
CA PHE A 239 8.94 13.72 -3.60
C PHE A 239 8.22 12.68 -2.73
N LEU A 240 7.03 12.23 -3.12
CA LEU A 240 6.31 11.16 -2.40
C LEU A 240 6.81 9.77 -2.73
N TYR A 241 7.54 9.59 -3.82
CA TYR A 241 8.02 8.26 -4.18
C TYR A 241 8.90 7.67 -3.06
N ARG A 242 8.64 6.43 -2.70
CA ARG A 242 9.42 5.65 -1.73
C ARG A 242 9.62 4.24 -2.27
N PRO A 243 10.88 3.76 -2.33
CA PRO A 243 11.14 2.39 -2.71
C PRO A 243 10.52 1.41 -1.71
N ARG A 244 10.06 0.27 -2.19
CA ARG A 244 9.55 -0.79 -1.31
C ARG A 244 10.70 -1.40 -0.51
N LYS A 245 10.56 -1.48 0.81
CA LYS A 245 11.45 -2.28 1.64
C LYS A 245 11.17 -3.77 1.35
N ARG A 246 12.14 -4.48 0.74
CA ARG A 246 12.10 -5.93 0.54
C ARG A 246 11.89 -6.60 1.89
N GLY A 247 10.79 -7.32 2.13
CA GLY A 247 10.59 -7.98 3.41
C GLY A 247 9.28 -8.73 3.64
N ARG A 248 8.32 -8.71 2.73
CA ARG A 248 7.13 -9.56 2.83
C ARG A 248 6.85 -10.21 1.48
N ARG A 249 6.82 -11.56 1.44
CA ARG A 249 6.24 -12.31 0.33
C ARG A 249 4.81 -11.81 0.14
N SER A 250 4.57 -11.00 -0.88
CA SER A 250 3.24 -10.52 -1.20
C SER A 250 2.53 -11.55 -2.08
N ARG A 251 1.21 -11.66 -1.89
CA ARG A 251 0.29 -12.17 -2.90
C ARG A 251 0.63 -11.54 -4.25
N VAL A 252 0.37 -12.26 -5.33
CA VAL A 252 0.46 -11.75 -6.71
C VAL A 252 -0.28 -10.40 -6.75
N GLU A 253 0.47 -9.32 -6.69
CA GLU A 253 -0.10 -7.98 -6.73
C GLU A 253 -0.40 -7.64 -8.19
N ARG A 254 -1.59 -7.08 -8.43
CA ARG A 254 -1.91 -6.49 -9.73
C ARG A 254 -0.89 -5.38 -10.02
N ILE A 255 -0.30 -5.43 -11.20
CA ILE A 255 0.57 -4.36 -11.69
C ILE A 255 -0.26 -3.09 -11.78
N THR A 256 0.13 -2.07 -11.04
CA THR A 256 -0.55 -0.76 -11.01
C THR A 256 0.45 0.33 -11.34
N HIS A 257 0.01 1.30 -12.12
CA HIS A 257 0.82 2.48 -12.43
C HIS A 257 1.01 3.34 -11.17
N LYS A 258 2.24 3.83 -10.95
CA LYS A 258 2.61 4.69 -9.81
C LYS A 258 2.90 6.09 -10.29
N TYR A 259 1.97 7.00 -10.05
CA TYR A 259 2.11 8.40 -10.44
C TYR A 259 3.29 9.10 -9.78
N GLU A 260 3.62 8.74 -8.54
CA GLU A 260 4.78 9.28 -7.82
C GLU A 260 6.11 8.92 -8.50
N LEU A 261 6.20 7.73 -9.10
CA LEU A 261 7.38 7.30 -9.84
C LEU A 261 7.43 7.94 -11.23
N GLN A 262 6.28 8.11 -11.89
CA GLN A 262 6.17 8.86 -13.14
C GLN A 262 6.59 10.32 -12.95
N ALA A 263 6.13 10.96 -11.88
CA ALA A 263 6.52 12.31 -11.52
C ALA A 263 8.03 12.41 -11.21
N LEU A 264 8.61 11.37 -10.58
CA LEU A 264 10.06 11.32 -10.35
C LEU A 264 10.84 11.22 -11.66
N ALA A 265 10.38 10.41 -12.63
CA ALA A 265 11.00 10.30 -13.94
C ALA A 265 11.00 11.65 -14.65
N LEU A 266 9.87 12.35 -14.69
CA LEU A 266 9.75 13.71 -15.26
C LEU A 266 10.71 14.71 -14.61
N ARG A 267 10.78 14.73 -13.27
CA ARG A 267 11.64 15.67 -12.55
C ARG A 267 13.14 15.43 -12.77
N THR A 268 13.54 14.16 -12.90
CA THR A 268 14.96 13.79 -13.00
C THR A 268 15.45 13.61 -14.43
N GLY A 269 14.52 13.54 -15.41
CA GLY A 269 14.86 13.23 -16.81
C GLY A 269 15.39 11.81 -17.03
N LYS A 270 15.11 10.87 -16.08
CA LYS A 270 15.64 9.51 -16.10
C LYS A 270 14.54 8.47 -16.29
N ILE A 271 14.92 7.35 -16.92
CA ILE A 271 14.05 6.18 -17.05
C ILE A 271 14.16 5.33 -15.78
N TYR A 272 13.02 4.97 -15.17
CA TYR A 272 13.00 4.13 -13.99
C TYR A 272 12.45 2.73 -14.26
N ILE A 273 13.18 1.70 -13.84
CA ILE A 273 12.76 0.29 -13.86
C ILE A 273 12.20 -0.06 -12.47
N GLN A 274 10.94 -0.53 -12.41
CA GLN A 274 10.25 -0.78 -11.14
C GLN A 274 10.84 -1.96 -10.36
N ASP A 275 11.04 -3.12 -10.98
CA ASP A 275 11.53 -4.33 -10.30
C ASP A 275 12.68 -5.00 -11.06
N LYS A 276 12.42 -5.49 -12.28
CA LYS A 276 13.39 -6.13 -13.15
C LYS A 276 13.22 -5.61 -14.57
N PRO A 277 14.30 -5.56 -15.36
CA PRO A 277 14.17 -5.30 -16.77
C PRO A 277 13.22 -6.31 -17.41
N VAL A 278 12.39 -5.84 -18.33
CA VAL A 278 11.50 -6.73 -19.08
C VAL A 278 12.26 -7.25 -20.27
N GLU A 279 12.39 -8.56 -20.35
CA GLU A 279 13.02 -9.23 -21.52
C GLU A 279 11.97 -9.33 -22.63
N ILE A 280 12.26 -8.72 -23.78
CA ILE A 280 11.48 -8.87 -25.00
C ILE A 280 12.22 -9.86 -25.88
N PRO A 281 11.69 -11.05 -26.14
CA PRO A 281 12.36 -12.06 -26.92
C PRO A 281 12.64 -11.55 -28.36
N LYS A 282 13.82 -11.87 -28.89
CA LYS A 282 14.18 -11.59 -30.28
C LYS A 282 13.93 -12.86 -31.11
N HIS A 283 13.28 -12.67 -32.27
CA HIS A 283 12.94 -13.74 -33.19
C HIS A 283 13.60 -13.49 -34.56
N GLU A 284 13.75 -14.54 -35.36
CA GLU A 284 14.30 -14.42 -36.71
C GLU A 284 13.39 -13.62 -37.64
N VAL A 285 12.08 -13.76 -37.42
CA VAL A 285 11.04 -12.97 -38.10
C VAL A 285 10.22 -12.29 -37.04
N GLU A 286 10.05 -10.98 -37.16
CA GLU A 286 9.24 -10.12 -36.31
C GLU A 286 8.27 -9.31 -37.12
N ILE A 287 7.02 -9.25 -36.75
CA ILE A 287 5.97 -8.51 -37.46
C ILE A 287 5.39 -7.45 -36.51
N PHE A 288 5.35 -6.21 -36.99
CA PHE A 288 4.79 -5.06 -36.29
C PHE A 288 3.50 -4.66 -37.00
N ILE A 289 2.39 -4.59 -36.28
CA ILE A 289 1.05 -4.35 -36.82
C ILE A 289 0.40 -3.14 -36.20
N ASP A 290 -0.34 -2.41 -37.05
CA ASP A 290 -1.21 -1.30 -36.64
C ASP A 290 -2.44 -1.24 -37.55
N PHE A 291 -3.61 -0.91 -36.99
CA PHE A 291 -4.89 -0.86 -37.70
C PHE A 291 -5.58 0.47 -37.51
N GLU A 292 -6.24 0.96 -38.62
CA GLU A 292 -7.03 2.16 -38.56
C GLU A 292 -8.52 1.85 -38.78
N CYS A 293 -9.38 2.53 -38.02
CA CYS A 293 -10.83 2.35 -38.18
C CYS A 293 -11.62 3.65 -37.97
N LEU A 294 -12.85 3.65 -38.49
CA LEU A 294 -13.91 4.58 -38.10
C LEU A 294 -14.72 3.94 -36.93
N PRO A 295 -14.55 4.40 -35.67
CA PRO A 295 -15.12 3.72 -34.51
C PRO A 295 -16.65 3.70 -34.52
N ASP A 296 -17.28 4.80 -34.98
CA ASP A 296 -18.74 4.93 -35.03
C ASP A 296 -19.39 3.97 -36.02
N GLU A 297 -18.70 3.64 -37.09
CA GLU A 297 -19.16 2.68 -38.07
C GLU A 297 -18.64 1.25 -37.84
N SER A 298 -17.73 1.05 -36.90
CA SER A 298 -16.96 -0.17 -36.71
C SER A 298 -16.33 -0.66 -38.02
N PHE A 299 -15.84 0.27 -38.86
CA PHE A 299 -15.25 0.05 -40.16
C PHE A 299 -13.73 0.13 -40.11
N PHE A 300 -13.04 -1.00 -40.32
CA PHE A 300 -11.59 -1.07 -40.37
C PHE A 300 -11.12 -0.89 -41.83
N TYR A 301 -10.55 0.28 -42.08
CA TYR A 301 -10.25 0.65 -43.49
C TYR A 301 -8.77 0.49 -43.90
N LEU A 302 -7.83 0.27 -42.90
CA LEU A 302 -6.42 0.14 -43.17
C LEU A 302 -5.78 -0.85 -42.22
N PHE A 303 -5.09 -1.84 -42.75
CA PHE A 303 -4.33 -2.84 -42.01
C PHE A 303 -2.87 -2.73 -42.44
N GLY A 304 -2.02 -2.20 -41.57
CA GLY A 304 -0.60 -2.06 -41.77
C GLY A 304 0.20 -3.15 -41.09
N LEU A 305 1.26 -3.59 -41.72
CA LEU A 305 2.26 -4.44 -41.10
C LEU A 305 3.65 -4.22 -41.70
N VAL A 306 4.66 -4.32 -40.84
CA VAL A 306 6.08 -4.32 -41.18
C VAL A 306 6.65 -5.66 -40.76
N VAL A 307 7.20 -6.40 -41.76
CA VAL A 307 7.87 -7.69 -41.55
C VAL A 307 9.38 -7.48 -41.55
N CYS A 308 10.05 -7.87 -40.51
CA CYS A 308 11.49 -7.81 -40.36
C CYS A 308 12.06 -9.24 -40.32
N GLN A 309 12.92 -9.57 -41.24
CA GLN A 309 13.62 -10.86 -41.33
C GLN A 309 15.12 -10.63 -41.61
N ALA A 310 15.97 -10.87 -40.61
CA ALA A 310 17.39 -10.51 -40.67
C ALA A 310 17.57 -9.03 -41.05
N ASP A 311 18.27 -8.74 -42.18
CA ASP A 311 18.51 -7.37 -42.67
C ASP A 311 17.45 -6.87 -43.66
N LYS A 312 16.42 -7.70 -43.95
CA LYS A 312 15.34 -7.35 -44.88
C LYS A 312 14.15 -6.82 -44.09
N GLN A 313 13.58 -5.73 -44.60
CA GLN A 313 12.35 -5.15 -44.10
C GLN A 313 11.37 -4.99 -45.27
N GLU A 314 10.20 -5.60 -45.10
CA GLU A 314 9.09 -5.47 -46.04
C GLU A 314 7.89 -4.87 -45.35
N HIS A 315 7.13 -4.02 -46.02
CA HIS A 315 5.91 -3.41 -45.49
C HIS A 315 4.73 -3.70 -46.42
N PHE A 316 3.59 -3.94 -45.82
CA PHE A 316 2.35 -4.23 -46.50
C PHE A 316 1.25 -3.38 -45.89
N GLN A 317 0.37 -2.85 -46.75
CA GLN A 317 -0.80 -2.09 -46.35
C GLN A 317 -1.99 -2.52 -47.17
N PHE A 318 -3.10 -2.84 -46.48
CA PHE A 318 -4.33 -3.28 -47.12
C PHE A 318 -5.40 -2.24 -46.82
N TRP A 319 -5.80 -1.54 -47.88
CA TRP A 319 -6.78 -0.47 -47.86
C TRP A 319 -8.15 -0.98 -48.28
N ALA A 320 -9.19 -0.63 -47.51
CA ALA A 320 -10.61 -0.81 -47.83
C ALA A 320 -11.22 0.55 -48.20
N THR A 321 -11.65 0.72 -49.44
CA THR A 321 -12.30 1.95 -49.87
C THR A 321 -13.69 2.08 -49.30
N SER A 322 -14.39 0.97 -49.12
CA SER A 322 -15.75 0.88 -48.58
C SER A 322 -15.87 -0.31 -47.63
N LYS A 323 -16.99 -0.42 -46.94
CA LYS A 323 -17.30 -1.60 -46.08
C LYS A 323 -17.32 -2.91 -46.82
N ASN A 324 -17.61 -2.88 -48.12
CA ASN A 324 -17.61 -4.07 -48.99
C ASN A 324 -16.20 -4.58 -49.25
N ASP A 325 -15.19 -3.73 -49.20
CA ASP A 325 -13.80 -4.07 -49.41
C ASP A 325 -13.09 -4.54 -48.11
N GLU A 326 -13.68 -4.33 -46.93
CA GLU A 326 -13.10 -4.65 -45.63
C GLU A 326 -12.74 -6.13 -45.50
N GLU A 327 -13.63 -7.01 -45.96
CA GLU A 327 -13.40 -8.47 -45.97
C GLU A 327 -12.20 -8.86 -46.80
N SER A 328 -12.06 -8.29 -48.02
CA SER A 328 -10.95 -8.56 -48.91
C SER A 328 -9.62 -8.05 -48.29
N ALA A 329 -9.61 -6.84 -47.76
CA ALA A 329 -8.45 -6.27 -47.07
C ALA A 329 -8.02 -7.13 -45.87
N TRP A 330 -9.00 -7.56 -45.06
CA TRP A 330 -8.78 -8.46 -43.93
C TRP A 330 -8.18 -9.81 -44.36
N LYS A 331 -8.74 -10.47 -45.40
CA LYS A 331 -8.24 -11.74 -45.93
C LYS A 331 -6.83 -11.62 -46.47
N ASN A 332 -6.52 -10.51 -47.15
CA ASN A 332 -5.19 -10.23 -47.65
C ASN A 332 -4.17 -10.07 -46.51
N PHE A 333 -4.55 -9.35 -45.43
CA PHE A 333 -3.74 -9.26 -44.23
C PHE A 333 -3.47 -10.65 -43.66
N LEU A 334 -4.52 -11.48 -43.47
CA LEU A 334 -4.38 -12.85 -43.01
C LEU A 334 -3.48 -13.72 -43.86
N SER A 335 -3.56 -13.59 -45.19
CA SER A 335 -2.72 -14.31 -46.16
C SER A 335 -1.23 -14.02 -45.93
N VAL A 336 -0.88 -12.73 -45.71
CA VAL A 336 0.53 -12.35 -45.48
C VAL A 336 1.02 -12.87 -44.12
N ILE A 337 0.31 -12.67 -43.03
CA ILE A 337 0.74 -13.16 -41.71
C ILE A 337 0.79 -14.70 -41.65
N GLY A 338 0.00 -15.41 -42.50
CA GLY A 338 0.01 -16.84 -42.64
C GLY A 338 1.29 -17.41 -43.27
N ARG A 339 2.01 -16.62 -44.10
CA ARG A 339 3.31 -17.02 -44.69
C ARG A 339 4.41 -17.18 -43.62
N PHE A 340 4.26 -16.49 -42.49
CA PHE A 340 5.28 -16.41 -41.43
C PHE A 340 4.83 -17.17 -40.18
N GLY A 341 4.63 -18.42 -40.19
CA GLY A 341 4.33 -19.40 -39.17
C GLY A 341 4.11 -18.87 -37.74
N HIS A 342 5.02 -19.24 -36.80
CA HIS A 342 4.90 -18.94 -35.36
C HIS A 342 5.61 -17.66 -34.91
N CYS A 343 5.93 -16.71 -35.76
CA CYS A 343 6.55 -15.46 -35.36
C CYS A 343 5.59 -14.54 -34.54
N PRO A 344 6.11 -13.72 -33.61
CA PRO A 344 5.30 -12.79 -32.84
C PRO A 344 4.73 -11.67 -33.71
N LEU A 345 3.52 -11.25 -33.35
CA LEU A 345 2.86 -10.07 -33.91
C LEU A 345 2.89 -8.98 -32.84
N PHE A 346 3.80 -8.04 -32.98
CA PHE A 346 3.94 -6.93 -32.05
C PHE A 346 2.89 -5.85 -32.32
N HIS A 347 2.24 -5.37 -31.25
CA HIS A 347 1.26 -4.28 -31.30
C HIS A 347 1.34 -3.41 -30.06
N TYR A 348 0.66 -2.25 -30.07
CA TYR A 348 0.65 -1.34 -28.93
C TYR A 348 -0.76 -1.06 -28.42
N GLY A 349 -1.03 -1.45 -27.17
CA GLY A 349 -2.33 -1.22 -26.56
C GLY A 349 -3.27 -2.43 -26.65
N SER A 350 -4.58 -2.19 -26.71
CA SER A 350 -5.59 -3.25 -26.74
C SER A 350 -6.48 -3.20 -27.97
N PHE A 351 -6.19 -2.31 -28.88
CA PHE A 351 -7.06 -2.03 -30.02
C PHE A 351 -7.00 -3.18 -31.03
N GLU A 352 -5.80 -3.59 -31.46
CA GLU A 352 -5.58 -4.65 -32.47
C GLU A 352 -6.16 -5.99 -32.02
N ASN A 353 -6.03 -6.31 -30.72
CA ASN A 353 -6.64 -7.53 -30.16
C ASN A 353 -8.16 -7.53 -30.33
N LYS A 354 -8.82 -6.38 -30.03
CA LYS A 354 -10.28 -6.23 -30.18
C LYS A 354 -10.67 -6.24 -31.64
N ALA A 355 -9.90 -5.57 -32.51
CA ALA A 355 -10.12 -5.53 -33.94
C ALA A 355 -10.09 -6.96 -34.56
N ILE A 356 -9.07 -7.74 -34.23
CA ILE A 356 -8.92 -9.13 -34.71
C ILE A 356 -10.10 -10.01 -34.25
N LEU A 357 -10.55 -9.86 -32.99
CA LEU A 357 -11.72 -10.58 -32.50
C LEU A 357 -13.00 -10.19 -33.25
N THR A 358 -13.24 -8.89 -33.44
CA THR A 358 -14.42 -8.35 -34.13
C THR A 358 -14.47 -8.78 -35.59
N LEU A 359 -13.34 -8.66 -36.31
CA LEU A 359 -13.22 -9.06 -37.70
C LEU A 359 -13.32 -10.60 -37.88
N GLY A 360 -12.72 -11.33 -36.94
CA GLY A 360 -12.82 -12.79 -36.93
C GLY A 360 -14.25 -13.29 -36.77
N GLU A 361 -15.01 -12.66 -35.87
CA GLU A 361 -16.44 -12.98 -35.65
C GLU A 361 -17.28 -12.56 -36.88
N ARG A 362 -17.03 -11.35 -37.42
CA ARG A 362 -17.77 -10.80 -38.58
C ARG A 362 -17.61 -11.62 -39.84
N TYR A 363 -16.41 -12.09 -40.14
CA TYR A 363 -16.10 -12.80 -41.37
C TYR A 363 -15.84 -14.30 -41.24
N GLY A 364 -16.14 -14.86 -40.04
CA GLY A 364 -16.02 -16.29 -39.78
C GLY A 364 -14.61 -16.83 -39.88
N THR A 365 -13.56 -15.99 -39.66
CA THR A 365 -12.16 -16.41 -39.79
C THR A 365 -11.58 -16.89 -38.46
N PRO A 366 -10.79 -18.00 -38.43
CA PRO A 366 -10.23 -18.52 -37.19
C PRO A 366 -9.11 -17.58 -36.65
N THR A 367 -9.34 -16.94 -35.53
CA THR A 367 -8.42 -15.94 -34.96
C THR A 367 -7.56 -16.48 -33.81
N LYS A 368 -7.85 -17.68 -33.27
CA LYS A 368 -7.16 -18.21 -32.09
C LYS A 368 -5.64 -18.26 -32.24
N ALA A 369 -5.15 -18.81 -33.36
CA ALA A 369 -3.72 -18.91 -33.63
C ALA A 369 -3.03 -17.54 -33.79
N ILE A 370 -3.76 -16.53 -34.26
CA ILE A 370 -3.27 -15.15 -34.39
C ILE A 370 -3.18 -14.49 -33.01
N LEU A 371 -4.21 -14.65 -32.17
CA LEU A 371 -4.26 -14.11 -30.84
C LEU A 371 -3.16 -14.67 -29.93
N GLU A 372 -2.78 -15.93 -30.11
CA GLU A 372 -1.68 -16.57 -29.39
C GLU A 372 -0.30 -16.00 -29.77
N ARG A 373 -0.17 -15.38 -30.95
CA ARG A 373 1.04 -14.72 -31.43
C ARG A 373 1.13 -13.24 -31.04
N LEU A 374 0.05 -12.63 -30.61
CA LEU A 374 0.02 -11.20 -30.26
C LEU A 374 0.93 -10.90 -29.05
N PHE A 375 1.79 -9.93 -29.21
CA PHE A 375 2.65 -9.44 -28.16
C PHE A 375 2.47 -7.92 -27.98
N ASN A 376 1.80 -7.55 -26.89
CA ASN A 376 1.53 -6.15 -26.60
C ASN A 376 2.72 -5.47 -25.90
N ILE A 377 3.43 -4.62 -26.61
CA ILE A 377 4.61 -3.90 -26.10
C ILE A 377 4.27 -3.01 -24.89
N ASN A 378 3.08 -2.43 -24.82
CA ASN A 378 2.68 -1.63 -23.68
C ASN A 378 2.67 -2.43 -22.35
N THR A 379 2.50 -3.75 -22.39
CA THR A 379 2.60 -4.59 -21.19
C THR A 379 4.02 -4.68 -20.60
N CYS A 380 5.02 -4.35 -21.40
CA CYS A 380 6.41 -4.24 -20.98
C CYS A 380 6.69 -2.89 -20.30
N ILE A 381 5.87 -1.89 -20.55
CA ILE A 381 6.03 -0.51 -20.06
C ILE A 381 5.12 -0.24 -18.86
N TYR A 382 3.82 -0.47 -19.00
CA TYR A 382 2.82 -0.10 -17.99
C TYR A 382 3.13 -0.68 -16.61
N GLY A 383 3.40 0.21 -15.65
CA GLY A 383 3.72 -0.15 -14.27
C GLY A 383 5.08 -0.84 -14.06
N LYS A 384 5.90 -0.98 -15.09
CA LYS A 384 7.23 -1.61 -15.07
C LYS A 384 8.35 -0.64 -15.45
N LEU A 385 8.15 0.15 -16.50
CA LEU A 385 9.08 1.18 -16.97
C LEU A 385 8.42 2.55 -16.90
N TYR A 386 9.15 3.55 -16.49
CA TYR A 386 8.68 4.92 -16.34
C TYR A 386 9.63 5.85 -17.09
N PHE A 387 9.20 6.27 -18.27
CA PHE A 387 9.89 7.27 -19.09
C PHE A 387 9.59 8.68 -18.55
N PRO A 388 10.46 9.68 -18.78
CA PRO A 388 10.20 11.07 -18.37
C PRO A 388 9.22 11.77 -19.33
N VAL A 389 8.03 11.19 -19.50
CA VAL A 389 6.93 11.67 -20.34
C VAL A 389 5.64 11.75 -19.53
N TYR A 390 4.67 12.53 -19.98
CA TYR A 390 3.41 12.69 -19.28
C TYR A 390 2.48 11.47 -19.42
N SER A 391 2.54 10.76 -20.55
CA SER A 391 1.72 9.56 -20.76
C SER A 391 2.53 8.42 -21.39
N ASN A 392 2.02 7.20 -21.23
CA ASN A 392 2.59 6.00 -21.85
C ASN A 392 1.96 5.75 -23.25
N SER A 393 1.59 6.80 -23.98
CA SER A 393 1.19 6.65 -25.37
C SER A 393 2.40 6.29 -26.23
N LEU A 394 2.18 5.56 -27.32
CA LEU A 394 3.25 5.24 -28.27
C LEU A 394 3.96 6.53 -28.72
N LYS A 395 3.18 7.56 -29.04
CA LYS A 395 3.67 8.84 -29.53
C LYS A 395 4.53 9.59 -28.51
N ASP A 396 4.11 9.68 -27.24
CA ASP A 396 4.88 10.40 -26.22
C ASP A 396 6.23 9.70 -25.95
N ILE A 397 6.23 8.36 -25.92
CA ILE A 397 7.46 7.61 -25.67
C ILE A 397 8.40 7.65 -26.88
N CYS A 398 7.87 7.47 -28.10
CA CYS A 398 8.66 7.53 -29.32
C CYS A 398 9.26 8.93 -29.55
N ASN A 399 8.50 10.00 -29.30
CA ASN A 399 9.03 11.36 -29.36
C ASN A 399 10.19 11.58 -28.35
N TYR A 400 10.10 11.01 -27.15
CA TYR A 400 11.21 11.05 -26.18
C TYR A 400 12.44 10.26 -26.65
N LEU A 401 12.23 9.22 -27.45
CA LEU A 401 13.29 8.36 -27.99
C LEU A 401 13.80 8.80 -29.38
N ASP A 402 13.46 10.03 -29.81
CA ASP A 402 13.81 10.60 -31.13
C ASP A 402 13.30 9.77 -32.32
N LEU A 403 12.10 9.22 -32.19
CA LEU A 403 11.36 8.49 -33.21
C LEU A 403 10.08 9.29 -33.60
N PRO A 404 10.20 10.43 -34.30
CA PRO A 404 9.07 11.28 -34.62
C PRO A 404 8.24 10.75 -35.81
N TRP A 405 7.03 11.29 -35.94
CA TRP A 405 6.21 11.17 -37.15
C TRP A 405 6.52 12.29 -38.13
N SER A 406 6.39 12.02 -39.44
CA SER A 406 6.60 13.03 -40.49
C SER A 406 5.59 14.19 -40.38
N SER A 407 4.35 13.87 -40.00
CA SER A 407 3.30 14.89 -39.79
C SER A 407 3.19 15.23 -38.30
N PRO A 408 3.40 16.52 -37.90
CA PRO A 408 3.26 16.94 -36.50
C PRO A 408 1.84 16.78 -35.96
N ASN A 409 0.83 16.86 -36.83
CA ASN A 409 -0.58 16.74 -36.45
C ASN A 409 -1.11 15.30 -36.46
N ALA A 410 -0.31 14.33 -36.90
CA ALA A 410 -0.72 12.94 -36.96
C ALA A 410 -1.20 12.45 -35.59
N SER A 411 -2.39 11.90 -35.54
CA SER A 411 -3.00 11.31 -34.32
C SER A 411 -4.18 10.42 -34.72
N GLY A 412 -4.61 9.49 -33.87
CA GLY A 412 -5.79 8.66 -34.13
C GLY A 412 -7.08 9.46 -34.33
N LEU A 413 -7.17 10.72 -33.87
CA LEU A 413 -8.29 11.61 -34.17
C LEU A 413 -8.15 12.25 -35.56
N GLN A 414 -6.94 12.62 -35.90
CA GLN A 414 -6.69 13.24 -37.22
C GLN A 414 -6.84 12.21 -38.34
N SER A 415 -6.55 10.92 -38.06
CA SER A 415 -6.78 9.84 -39.04
C SER A 415 -8.28 9.70 -39.38
N ILE A 416 -9.17 9.88 -38.41
CA ILE A 416 -10.62 9.89 -38.64
C ILE A 416 -11.03 11.07 -39.50
N VAL A 417 -10.47 12.25 -39.27
CA VAL A 417 -10.76 13.45 -40.09
C VAL A 417 -10.25 13.24 -41.52
N TRP A 418 -9.00 12.81 -41.71
CA TRP A 418 -8.45 12.54 -43.03
C TRP A 418 -9.24 11.47 -43.80
N ARG A 419 -9.73 10.44 -43.05
CA ARG A 419 -10.56 9.41 -43.67
C ARG A 419 -11.90 9.98 -44.13
N HIS A 420 -12.53 10.83 -43.32
CA HIS A 420 -13.77 11.49 -43.67
C HIS A 420 -13.60 12.44 -44.88
N ASP A 421 -12.51 13.22 -44.93
CA ASP A 421 -12.20 14.12 -46.06
C ASP A 421 -11.92 13.31 -47.33
N TYR A 422 -11.23 12.15 -47.23
CA TYR A 422 -11.08 11.22 -48.36
C TYR A 422 -12.45 10.71 -48.83
N ASP A 423 -13.35 10.33 -47.94
CA ASP A 423 -14.64 9.76 -48.33
C ASP A 423 -15.53 10.81 -49.00
N GLN A 424 -15.44 12.09 -48.60
CA GLN A 424 -16.17 13.18 -49.21
C GLN A 424 -15.59 13.65 -50.52
N ASN A 425 -14.30 13.87 -50.61
CA ASN A 425 -13.66 14.53 -51.75
C ASN A 425 -13.04 13.51 -52.74
N LYS A 426 -12.84 12.27 -52.34
CA LYS A 426 -12.12 11.24 -53.09
C LYS A 426 -10.70 11.68 -53.56
N ASP A 427 -10.06 12.53 -52.74
CA ASP A 427 -8.71 13.02 -52.96
C ASP A 427 -7.69 12.02 -52.37
N ASP A 428 -6.91 11.40 -53.23
CA ASP A 428 -5.92 10.40 -52.87
C ASP A 428 -4.80 10.95 -51.96
N SER A 429 -4.60 12.25 -51.88
CA SER A 429 -3.64 12.86 -50.95
C SER A 429 -3.93 12.49 -49.47
N TYR A 430 -5.20 12.44 -49.06
CA TYR A 430 -5.58 11.98 -47.73
C TYR A 430 -5.33 10.49 -47.52
N ARG A 431 -5.49 9.68 -48.54
CA ARG A 431 -5.13 8.25 -48.50
C ARG A 431 -3.63 8.07 -48.29
N GLU A 432 -2.80 8.81 -49.02
CA GLU A 432 -1.35 8.80 -48.84
C GLU A 432 -0.91 9.20 -47.43
N LEU A 433 -1.54 10.27 -46.89
CA LEU A 433 -1.31 10.68 -45.50
C LEU A 433 -1.66 9.57 -44.51
N LEU A 434 -2.81 8.91 -44.67
CA LEU A 434 -3.24 7.80 -43.83
C LEU A 434 -2.33 6.58 -43.92
N GLN A 435 -1.89 6.24 -45.13
CA GLN A 435 -0.96 5.13 -45.35
C GLN A 435 0.42 5.44 -44.72
N THR A 436 0.91 6.67 -44.89
CA THR A 436 2.16 7.11 -44.29
C THR A 436 2.08 7.05 -42.76
N TYR A 437 1.02 7.58 -42.17
CA TYR A 437 0.81 7.57 -40.73
C TYR A 437 0.78 6.14 -40.14
N ASN A 438 0.02 5.24 -40.74
CA ASN A 438 -0.06 3.84 -40.30
C ASN A 438 1.27 3.08 -40.48
N LEU A 439 2.03 3.37 -41.53
CA LEU A 439 3.37 2.80 -41.73
C LEU A 439 4.33 3.29 -40.63
N GLU A 440 4.28 4.60 -40.32
CA GLU A 440 5.09 5.21 -39.27
C GLU A 440 4.75 4.64 -37.91
N ASP A 441 3.47 4.35 -37.58
CA ASP A 441 3.07 3.68 -36.34
C ASP A 441 3.71 2.28 -36.22
N CYS A 442 3.73 1.48 -37.31
CA CYS A 442 4.41 0.19 -37.32
C CYS A 442 5.95 0.32 -37.17
N LEU A 443 6.58 1.30 -37.84
CA LEU A 443 8.03 1.54 -37.78
C LEU A 443 8.47 2.06 -36.43
N ASN A 444 7.70 2.98 -35.84
CA ASN A 444 7.97 3.52 -34.51
C ASN A 444 7.76 2.46 -33.44
N LEU A 445 6.78 1.56 -33.58
CA LEU A 445 6.62 0.41 -32.71
C LEU A 445 7.83 -0.53 -32.77
N LYS A 446 8.39 -0.77 -33.97
CA LYS A 446 9.66 -1.50 -34.14
C LYS A 446 10.79 -0.79 -33.45
N GLY A 447 11.00 0.50 -33.71
CA GLY A 447 12.04 1.31 -33.07
C GLY A 447 11.94 1.30 -31.53
N LEU A 448 10.72 1.48 -31.01
CA LEU A 448 10.45 1.37 -29.57
C LEU A 448 10.85 0.00 -29.01
N THR A 449 10.49 -1.08 -29.71
CA THR A 449 10.82 -2.44 -29.27
C THR A 449 12.34 -2.67 -29.20
N GLU A 450 13.10 -2.17 -30.18
CA GLU A 450 14.56 -2.20 -30.19
C GLU A 450 15.15 -1.38 -29.04
N GLN A 451 14.66 -0.16 -28.80
CA GLN A 451 15.10 0.69 -27.69
C GLN A 451 14.80 0.07 -26.33
N LEU A 452 13.66 -0.58 -26.16
CA LEU A 452 13.33 -1.28 -24.90
C LEU A 452 14.28 -2.45 -24.64
N ARG A 453 14.72 -3.18 -25.66
CA ARG A 453 15.75 -4.22 -25.54
C ARG A 453 17.09 -3.62 -25.10
N LEU A 454 17.48 -2.48 -25.69
CA LEU A 454 18.70 -1.75 -25.28
C LEU A 454 18.62 -1.25 -23.85
N VAL A 455 17.49 -0.68 -23.42
CA VAL A 455 17.25 -0.26 -22.02
C VAL A 455 17.38 -1.44 -21.07
N ALA A 456 16.85 -2.60 -21.44
CA ALA A 456 16.95 -3.82 -20.63
C ALA A 456 18.40 -4.34 -20.54
N ALA A 457 19.14 -4.37 -21.66
CA ALA A 457 20.53 -4.83 -21.71
C ALA A 457 21.49 -3.89 -20.94
N ASN A 458 21.29 -2.58 -21.05
CA ASN A 458 22.17 -1.57 -20.47
C ASN A 458 21.73 -1.03 -19.10
N ALA A 459 20.69 -1.62 -18.50
CA ALA A 459 20.08 -1.14 -17.26
C ALA A 459 21.06 -0.97 -16.10
N SER A 460 22.15 -1.73 -16.03
CA SER A 460 23.16 -1.68 -14.98
C SER A 460 24.30 -0.67 -15.24
N HIS A 461 24.47 -0.20 -16.48
CA HIS A 461 25.61 0.60 -16.92
C HIS A 461 25.23 2.01 -17.38
N SER A 462 23.95 2.31 -17.58
CA SER A 462 23.50 3.62 -18.05
C SER A 462 23.30 4.62 -16.91
N GLU A 463 23.73 5.87 -17.10
CA GLU A 463 23.42 6.97 -16.19
C GLU A 463 21.98 7.46 -16.31
N LEU A 464 21.35 7.23 -17.46
CA LEU A 464 19.96 7.63 -17.77
C LEU A 464 18.92 6.62 -17.26
N VAL A 465 19.33 5.38 -16.97
CA VAL A 465 18.45 4.33 -16.49
C VAL A 465 18.72 4.01 -15.03
N ARG A 466 17.71 3.98 -14.20
CA ARG A 466 17.81 3.72 -12.75
C ARG A 466 16.82 2.65 -12.29
N PHE A 467 17.21 1.84 -11.32
CA PHE A 467 16.30 0.94 -10.63
C PHE A 467 15.55 1.72 -9.54
N ALA A 468 14.24 1.68 -9.57
CA ALA A 468 13.38 2.41 -8.64
C ALA A 468 13.57 2.00 -7.17
N ASP A 469 13.99 0.77 -6.89
CA ASP A 469 14.27 0.27 -5.55
C ASP A 469 15.58 0.81 -4.95
N LYS A 470 16.48 1.35 -5.77
CA LYS A 470 17.74 1.94 -5.34
C LYS A 470 17.63 3.44 -5.07
N GLU A 471 16.53 4.07 -5.49
CA GLU A 471 16.32 5.51 -5.26
C GLU A 471 15.96 5.80 -3.81
N GLY A 472 16.72 6.69 -3.18
CA GLY A 472 16.38 7.24 -1.87
C GLY A 472 15.15 8.14 -1.95
N GLY A 473 14.25 8.04 -0.98
CA GLY A 473 13.17 9.01 -0.88
C GLY A 473 13.73 10.42 -0.61
N SER A 474 13.46 11.37 -1.49
CA SER A 474 13.78 12.79 -1.28
C SER A 474 12.65 13.50 -0.53
N MET A 475 12.98 14.58 0.17
CA MET A 475 12.03 15.47 0.84
C MET A 475 12.41 16.92 0.54
N PRO A 476 11.47 17.88 0.60
CA PRO A 476 11.79 19.31 0.62
C PRO A 476 12.78 19.63 1.75
N GLU A 477 13.59 20.66 1.59
CA GLU A 477 14.69 20.96 2.52
C GLU A 477 14.19 21.25 3.94
N SER A 478 13.14 22.07 4.08
CA SER A 478 12.52 22.37 5.37
C SER A 478 12.07 21.12 6.12
N ALA A 479 11.24 20.30 5.46
CA ALA A 479 10.76 19.04 6.02
C ALA A 479 11.88 18.03 6.26
N SER A 480 12.97 18.06 5.44
CA SER A 480 14.15 17.21 5.62
C SER A 480 14.89 17.53 6.90
N ASN A 481 15.11 18.80 7.20
CA ASN A 481 15.81 19.24 8.41
C ASN A 481 15.04 18.87 9.68
N LEU A 482 13.71 19.12 9.70
CA LEU A 482 12.84 18.74 10.80
C LEU A 482 12.78 17.21 10.98
N SER A 483 12.66 16.47 9.88
CA SER A 483 12.69 15.00 9.89
C SER A 483 14.01 14.44 10.43
N LYS A 484 15.16 15.09 10.13
CA LYS A 484 16.47 14.73 10.69
C LYS A 484 16.52 14.96 12.18
N GLN A 485 16.01 16.10 12.68
CA GLN A 485 15.94 16.39 14.13
C GLN A 485 15.12 15.33 14.87
N LEU A 486 13.90 15.03 14.40
CA LEU A 486 13.05 13.98 14.98
C LEU A 486 13.69 12.60 14.90
N SER A 487 14.36 12.28 13.79
CA SER A 487 15.07 11.02 13.62
C SER A 487 16.27 10.89 14.57
N ASN A 488 16.99 11.97 14.87
CA ASN A 488 18.06 11.97 15.86
C ASN A 488 17.53 11.68 17.27
N ILE A 489 16.40 12.26 17.66
CA ILE A 489 15.72 11.95 18.94
C ILE A 489 15.37 10.44 18.98
N LEU A 490 14.74 9.92 17.94
CA LEU A 490 14.38 8.50 17.86
C LEU A 490 15.62 7.59 17.86
N PHE A 491 16.68 7.96 17.14
CA PHE A 491 17.94 7.21 17.13
C PHE A 491 18.57 7.15 18.51
N SER A 492 18.63 8.28 19.21
CA SER A 492 19.14 8.35 20.58
C SER A 492 18.30 7.56 21.55
N ALA A 493 16.95 7.63 21.44
CA ALA A 493 16.02 6.86 22.24
C ALA A 493 16.15 5.34 22.01
N HIS A 494 16.49 4.90 20.81
CA HIS A 494 16.63 3.48 20.46
C HIS A 494 18.08 2.97 20.47
N GLY A 495 19.08 3.86 20.34
CA GLY A 495 20.50 3.49 20.20
C GLY A 495 21.10 2.82 21.43
N THR A 496 20.53 3.03 22.59
CA THR A 496 21.03 2.54 23.89
C THR A 496 20.12 1.49 24.53
N TYR A 497 19.45 0.67 23.72
CA TYR A 497 18.55 -0.39 24.20
C TYR A 497 19.16 -1.30 25.28
N GLU A 498 20.47 -1.48 25.26
CA GLU A 498 21.17 -2.36 26.20
C GLU A 498 21.67 -1.66 27.48
N GLN A 499 21.72 -0.33 27.48
CA GLN A 499 22.36 0.43 28.57
C GLN A 499 21.39 1.11 29.53
N ASN A 500 20.09 0.97 29.38
CA ASN A 500 19.05 1.68 30.17
C ASN A 500 19.26 3.21 30.27
N LYS A 501 20.03 3.79 29.35
CA LYS A 501 20.39 5.21 29.33
C LYS A 501 20.12 5.79 27.94
N ILE A 502 19.38 6.88 27.89
CA ILE A 502 19.11 7.62 26.68
C ILE A 502 20.19 8.70 26.54
N THR A 503 20.93 8.69 25.43
CA THR A 503 21.91 9.73 25.11
C THR A 503 21.68 10.27 23.73
N LEU A 504 21.81 11.59 23.57
CA LEU A 504 21.66 12.31 22.29
C LEU A 504 22.99 12.38 21.48
N LYS A 505 23.95 11.51 21.72
CA LYS A 505 25.22 11.49 20.99
C LYS A 505 25.10 10.74 19.67
N ASN A 506 25.52 11.40 18.59
CA ASN A 506 25.66 10.82 17.25
C ASN A 506 26.72 9.70 17.24
N LYS A 507 26.41 8.58 16.61
CA LYS A 507 27.40 7.57 16.20
C LYS A 507 27.24 7.24 14.72
N ASP A 508 28.31 7.46 14.00
CA ASP A 508 28.51 6.94 12.64
C ASP A 508 28.84 5.44 12.67
N LYS A 509 28.22 4.73 11.72
CA LYS A 509 28.58 3.43 11.13
C LYS A 509 28.73 2.17 12.00
N LEU A 510 28.02 1.13 11.59
CA LEU A 510 28.57 -0.23 11.49
C LEU A 510 27.81 -1.12 10.52
N THR A 511 28.55 -1.88 9.77
CA THR A 511 28.22 -2.67 8.58
C THR A 511 27.74 -4.10 8.91
N THR A 512 27.12 -4.68 7.92
CA THR A 512 26.49 -6.00 7.77
C THR A 512 27.44 -7.16 7.58
N SER A 513 26.99 -8.38 7.83
CA SER A 513 27.20 -9.55 6.94
C SER A 513 26.26 -10.73 7.22
N THR A 514 25.97 -11.44 6.17
CA THR A 514 25.02 -12.53 5.92
C THR A 514 25.73 -13.90 6.00
N ASP A 515 24.99 -15.02 6.17
CA ASP A 515 24.83 -16.11 5.20
C ASP A 515 24.33 -17.45 5.77
N ASP A 516 23.71 -18.11 4.98
CA ASP A 516 22.94 -19.23 4.52
C ASP A 516 23.27 -20.69 5.00
N CYS A 517 22.24 -21.52 4.89
CA CYS A 517 22.01 -22.79 4.18
C CYS A 517 21.86 -24.14 4.90
N SER A 518 20.82 -24.80 4.57
CA SER A 518 20.41 -26.08 3.96
C SER A 518 20.50 -27.46 4.67
N ASP A 519 19.42 -28.13 4.42
CA ASP A 519 19.04 -29.57 4.24
C ASP A 519 19.54 -30.74 5.12
N ASN A 520 18.59 -31.67 5.42
CA ASN A 520 18.81 -32.86 6.21
C ASN A 520 18.07 -34.13 5.77
N LYS A 521 18.77 -35.27 5.83
CA LYS A 521 18.26 -36.65 5.70
C LYS A 521 18.34 -37.42 7.04
N LYS A 522 17.31 -38.24 7.32
CA LYS A 522 17.16 -39.02 8.57
C LYS A 522 18.01 -40.30 8.60
N ARG A 523 18.64 -40.61 9.75
CA ARG A 523 19.30 -41.92 10.05
C ARG A 523 18.77 -42.52 11.37
N ARG A 524 18.60 -43.86 11.41
CA ARG A 524 18.23 -44.67 12.60
C ARG A 524 19.48 -45.13 13.35
N TYR A 525 19.48 -45.09 14.69
CA TYR A 525 20.64 -45.37 15.53
C TYR A 525 20.45 -46.56 16.47
N LYS A 526 21.55 -47.31 16.75
CA LYS A 526 21.65 -48.38 17.78
C LYS A 526 22.15 -47.78 19.10
N LEU A 527 21.56 -48.21 20.23
CA LEU A 527 21.96 -47.82 21.59
C LEU A 527 23.38 -48.28 21.92
N GLN A 528 24.29 -47.35 22.21
CA GLN A 528 25.60 -47.64 22.82
C GLN A 528 25.54 -47.58 24.35
N SER A 529 26.27 -48.46 25.03
CA SER A 529 26.36 -48.43 26.51
C SER A 529 27.15 -47.21 26.97
N ARG A 530 26.62 -46.43 27.93
CA ARG A 530 27.27 -45.23 28.50
C ARG A 530 28.50 -45.66 29.32
N LYS A 531 29.69 -45.22 28.96
CA LYS A 531 30.89 -45.38 29.82
C LYS A 531 30.75 -44.52 31.06
N VAL A 532 30.81 -45.14 32.26
CA VAL A 532 30.69 -44.48 33.57
C VAL A 532 32.02 -43.80 33.89
N ASN A 533 31.97 -42.49 34.22
CA ASN A 533 33.17 -41.75 34.64
C ASN A 533 33.44 -41.87 36.15
N LYS A 534 32.38 -42.02 36.96
CA LYS A 534 32.50 -42.07 38.44
C LYS A 534 31.44 -42.97 39.04
N ILE A 535 31.87 -43.82 39.98
CA ILE A 535 30.97 -44.64 40.81
C ILE A 535 30.91 -44.01 42.21
N VAL A 536 29.69 -43.67 42.66
CA VAL A 536 29.45 -43.15 44.03
C VAL A 536 28.72 -44.15 44.84
N GLN A 537 29.36 -44.63 45.89
CA GLN A 537 28.76 -45.51 46.88
C GLN A 537 27.83 -44.69 47.79
N VAL A 538 26.53 -45.03 47.82
CA VAL A 538 25.53 -44.29 48.56
C VAL A 538 25.04 -45.10 49.80
N ARG A 539 24.94 -44.43 50.91
CA ARG A 539 24.48 -45.05 52.16
C ARG A 539 22.97 -45.31 52.11
N ARG A 540 22.54 -46.43 52.63
CA ARG A 540 21.16 -46.84 52.87
C ARG A 540 20.43 -45.78 53.73
N GLY A 541 19.12 -45.53 53.42
CA GLY A 541 18.24 -44.71 54.29
C GLY A 541 18.16 -45.33 55.71
N ARG A 542 18.14 -44.46 56.71
CA ARG A 542 18.02 -44.86 58.11
C ARG A 542 16.55 -45.15 58.46
N THR A 543 15.58 -44.42 57.98
CA THR A 543 14.18 -44.51 58.33
C THR A 543 13.30 -44.79 57.10
N CYS A 544 12.11 -45.37 57.31
CA CYS A 544 11.14 -45.62 56.29
C CYS A 544 10.45 -44.29 55.85
N PRO A 545 10.32 -44.03 54.56
CA PRO A 545 9.59 -42.85 54.06
C PRO A 545 8.10 -42.84 54.39
N ASN A 546 7.47 -44.02 54.44
CA ASN A 546 6.04 -44.17 54.68
C ASN A 546 5.69 -44.30 56.17
N HIS A 547 6.71 -44.64 57.03
CA HIS A 547 6.55 -44.85 58.49
C HIS A 547 7.61 -44.01 59.20
N PRO A 548 7.36 -42.73 59.52
CA PRO A 548 8.33 -41.92 60.26
C PRO A 548 8.82 -42.57 61.55
N GLY A 549 10.13 -42.52 61.82
CA GLY A 549 10.74 -43.09 63.01
C GLY A 549 11.13 -44.61 62.94
N ARG A 550 10.57 -45.37 61.96
CA ARG A 550 10.92 -46.79 61.83
C ARG A 550 12.23 -46.97 61.07
N LYS A 551 13.18 -47.63 61.65
CA LYS A 551 14.48 -47.97 61.01
C LYS A 551 14.32 -48.98 59.86
N LEU A 552 15.00 -48.79 58.79
CA LEU A 552 15.06 -49.75 57.66
C LEU A 552 16.07 -50.83 57.96
N LYS A 553 15.67 -52.09 57.82
CA LYS A 553 16.59 -53.27 57.92
C LYS A 553 17.44 -53.33 56.62
N PRO A 554 18.69 -53.84 56.74
CA PRO A 554 19.57 -54.10 55.58
C PRO A 554 18.94 -55.12 54.64
N THR A 555 19.16 -55.01 53.34
CA THR A 555 18.86 -56.06 52.35
C THR A 555 20.06 -56.23 51.45
N GLN A 556 20.15 -57.41 50.80
CA GLN A 556 21.17 -57.67 49.78
C GLN A 556 20.79 -57.12 48.38
N ILE A 557 19.64 -56.47 48.28
CA ILE A 557 19.17 -55.97 47.00
C ILE A 557 19.96 -54.70 46.63
N LYS A 558 20.73 -54.81 45.56
CA LYS A 558 21.46 -53.64 44.99
C LYS A 558 20.53 -52.68 44.34
N ALA A 559 20.77 -51.40 44.53
CA ALA A 559 20.14 -50.28 43.77
C ALA A 559 21.23 -49.54 43.03
N SER A 560 21.02 -49.32 41.74
CA SER A 560 21.90 -48.48 40.95
C SER A 560 21.11 -47.47 40.14
N LYS A 561 21.70 -46.31 39.91
CA LYS A 561 21.15 -45.25 39.10
C LYS A 561 22.28 -44.52 38.37
N THR A 562 22.25 -44.53 37.06
CA THR A 562 23.22 -43.80 36.23
C THR A 562 22.61 -42.47 35.78
N ILE A 563 23.33 -41.40 36.02
CA ILE A 563 22.95 -40.03 35.63
C ILE A 563 24.02 -39.48 34.70
N PHE A 564 23.56 -39.01 33.56
CA PHE A 564 24.37 -38.22 32.64
C PHE A 564 24.27 -36.74 33.01
N ASP A 565 25.38 -36.06 33.23
CA ASP A 565 25.44 -34.65 33.56
C ASP A 565 26.62 -33.98 32.84
N LEU A 566 26.68 -32.66 32.93
CA LEU A 566 27.79 -31.83 32.42
C LEU A 566 28.48 -31.15 33.59
N LYS A 567 29.84 -31.27 33.63
CA LYS A 567 30.68 -30.56 34.56
C LYS A 567 31.32 -29.36 33.88
N PHE A 568 31.04 -28.16 34.41
CA PHE A 568 31.61 -26.92 33.96
C PHE A 568 32.93 -26.65 34.73
N THR A 569 33.99 -26.42 34.00
CA THR A 569 35.32 -26.15 34.55
C THR A 569 35.97 -24.97 33.82
N SER A 570 37.05 -24.40 34.37
CA SER A 570 37.83 -23.35 33.72
C SER A 570 38.43 -23.79 32.37
N MET A 571 38.58 -25.10 32.14
CA MET A 571 39.10 -25.65 30.87
C MET A 571 37.99 -26.11 29.90
N GLY A 572 36.72 -25.79 30.20
CA GLY A 572 35.60 -26.14 29.33
C GLY A 572 34.53 -27.02 29.97
N ILE A 573 33.63 -27.56 29.15
CA ILE A 573 32.52 -28.41 29.56
C ILE A 573 32.89 -29.86 29.32
N LYS A 574 32.78 -30.69 30.36
CA LYS A 574 33.10 -32.12 30.29
C LYS A 574 31.86 -32.98 30.56
N LYS A 575 31.73 -34.09 29.82
CA LYS A 575 30.73 -35.12 30.08
C LYS A 575 31.01 -35.78 31.42
N ASP A 576 30.01 -35.87 32.32
CA ASP A 576 30.11 -36.49 33.62
C ASP A 576 29.01 -37.55 33.80
N VAL A 577 29.37 -38.82 33.70
CA VAL A 577 28.45 -39.95 33.82
C VAL A 577 28.66 -40.59 35.17
N ILE A 578 27.75 -40.33 36.09
CA ILE A 578 27.87 -40.80 37.49
C ILE A 578 26.91 -41.95 37.75
N GLN A 579 27.44 -43.07 38.19
CA GLN A 579 26.65 -44.20 38.69
C GLN A 579 26.59 -44.19 40.20
N TYR A 580 25.40 -44.01 40.76
CA TYR A 580 25.12 -44.15 42.18
C TYR A 580 24.79 -45.62 42.49
N VAL A 581 25.52 -46.26 43.40
CA VAL A 581 25.35 -47.67 43.78
C VAL A 581 25.18 -47.78 45.29
N GLY A 582 24.20 -48.51 45.71
CA GLY A 582 23.98 -48.76 47.15
C GLY A 582 23.03 -49.94 47.42
N MET A 583 22.79 -50.26 48.66
CA MET A 583 21.87 -51.33 49.05
C MET A 583 20.51 -50.76 49.47
N LYS A 584 19.40 -51.38 49.09
CA LYS A 584 18.05 -51.03 49.55
C LYS A 584 17.90 -51.38 51.05
N GLY A 585 17.02 -50.61 51.70
CA GLY A 585 16.57 -50.92 53.04
C GLY A 585 15.12 -51.37 53.02
N ARG A 586 14.72 -52.37 53.81
CA ARG A 586 13.33 -52.84 53.87
C ARG A 586 12.69 -52.39 55.20
N CYS A 587 11.47 -51.87 55.09
CA CYS A 587 10.67 -51.54 56.27
C CYS A 587 10.05 -52.81 56.85
N THR A 588 10.01 -52.89 58.18
CA THR A 588 9.40 -54.06 58.88
C THR A 588 7.88 -54.01 58.93
N ILE A 589 7.27 -52.78 58.75
CA ILE A 589 5.83 -52.58 58.72
C ILE A 589 5.25 -52.75 57.29
N CYS A 590 5.65 -51.93 56.37
CA CYS A 590 5.13 -52.04 54.97
C CYS A 590 5.83 -53.11 54.13
N ARG A 591 6.91 -53.75 54.65
CA ARG A 591 7.69 -54.76 53.94
C ARG A 591 8.27 -54.33 52.59
N GLU A 592 8.16 -53.06 52.20
CA GLU A 592 8.68 -52.52 50.94
C GLU A 592 10.19 -52.25 50.99
N PRO A 593 10.92 -52.57 49.87
CA PRO A 593 12.33 -52.23 49.75
C PRO A 593 12.48 -50.79 49.17
N PHE A 594 13.12 -49.90 49.92
CA PHE A 594 13.37 -48.52 49.55
C PHE A 594 14.79 -48.31 49.00
N ASN A 595 14.93 -47.60 47.89
CA ASN A 595 16.23 -47.16 47.41
C ASN A 595 16.89 -46.18 48.38
N PRO A 596 18.23 -46.11 48.40
CA PRO A 596 18.97 -45.09 49.13
C PRO A 596 18.43 -43.72 48.87
N PRO A 597 18.42 -42.78 49.85
CA PRO A 597 17.84 -41.42 49.69
C PRO A 597 18.42 -40.67 48.48
N GLN A 598 19.73 -40.80 48.24
CA GLN A 598 20.42 -40.15 47.12
C GLN A 598 19.97 -40.70 45.76
N ILE A 599 19.70 -42.01 45.61
CA ILE A 599 19.12 -42.61 44.40
C ILE A 599 17.64 -42.22 44.26
N ARG A 600 16.89 -42.22 45.35
CA ARG A 600 15.47 -41.88 45.36
C ARG A 600 15.20 -40.44 44.94
N LYS A 601 16.11 -39.52 45.29
CA LYS A 601 16.06 -38.10 44.90
C LYS A 601 15.95 -37.90 43.39
N PHE A 602 16.50 -38.77 42.59
CA PHE A 602 16.47 -38.68 41.13
C PHE A 602 15.14 -39.14 40.47
N GLY A 603 14.25 -39.81 41.22
CA GLY A 603 13.04 -40.42 40.65
C GLY A 603 13.31 -41.62 39.71
N LYS A 604 12.26 -42.33 39.31
CA LYS A 604 12.39 -43.54 38.47
C LYS A 604 12.91 -43.26 37.06
N ARG A 605 12.43 -42.16 36.41
CA ARG A 605 12.68 -41.86 34.97
C ARG A 605 13.85 -40.89 34.71
N THR A 606 14.35 -40.18 35.73
CA THR A 606 15.45 -39.23 35.54
C THR A 606 16.71 -39.87 35.07
N LYS A 607 17.25 -39.49 33.98
CA LYS A 607 18.52 -39.94 33.38
C LYS A 607 19.56 -38.84 33.25
N TYR A 608 19.17 -37.59 33.41
CA TYR A 608 19.96 -36.40 33.17
C TYR A 608 20.07 -35.52 34.42
N GLY A 609 21.27 -34.99 34.66
CA GLY A 609 21.57 -34.11 35.77
C GLY A 609 21.22 -32.65 35.54
N HIS A 610 21.31 -31.88 36.62
CA HIS A 610 20.94 -30.46 36.62
C HIS A 610 21.78 -29.62 35.66
N GLY A 611 23.11 -29.83 35.62
CA GLY A 611 24.01 -29.10 34.74
C GLY A 611 23.69 -29.29 33.25
N PHE A 612 23.37 -30.55 32.86
CA PHE A 612 22.96 -30.86 31.50
C PHE A 612 21.63 -30.13 31.13
N ILE A 613 20.66 -30.18 32.04
CA ILE A 613 19.36 -29.52 31.78
C ILE A 613 19.52 -28.01 31.70
N ALA A 614 20.31 -27.38 32.56
CA ALA A 614 20.63 -25.96 32.53
C ALA A 614 21.29 -25.56 31.19
N TRP A 615 22.23 -26.40 30.72
CA TRP A 615 22.90 -26.20 29.44
C TRP A 615 21.90 -26.25 28.25
N VAL A 616 21.00 -27.22 28.23
CA VAL A 616 19.93 -27.35 27.23
C VAL A 616 19.05 -26.10 27.23
N CYS A 617 18.58 -25.68 28.40
CA CYS A 617 17.73 -24.51 28.56
C CYS A 617 18.44 -23.22 28.12
N TYR A 618 19.74 -23.07 28.44
CA TYR A 618 20.55 -21.94 28.00
C TYR A 618 20.61 -21.85 26.46
N HIS A 619 20.88 -22.99 25.77
CA HIS A 619 20.94 -23.00 24.31
C HIS A 619 19.59 -22.70 23.66
N ARG A 620 18.49 -23.17 24.24
CA ARG A 620 17.15 -22.88 23.80
C ARG A 620 16.78 -21.40 23.95
N LEU A 621 17.12 -20.79 25.06
CA LEU A 621 16.69 -19.44 25.45
C LEU A 621 17.66 -18.35 25.00
N ALA A 622 18.94 -18.44 25.37
CA ALA A 622 19.94 -17.43 25.09
C ALA A 622 20.44 -17.53 23.64
N MET A 623 20.74 -18.76 23.17
CA MET A 623 21.22 -18.98 21.79
C MET A 623 20.09 -19.19 20.78
N ARG A 624 18.84 -19.28 21.23
CA ARG A 624 17.62 -19.40 20.40
C ARG A 624 17.57 -20.65 19.51
N LEU A 625 18.34 -21.68 19.82
CA LEU A 625 18.41 -22.89 19.01
C LEU A 625 17.10 -23.68 19.05
N PRO A 626 16.60 -24.18 17.91
CA PRO A 626 15.50 -25.15 17.87
C PRO A 626 15.88 -26.46 18.58
N PHE A 627 14.90 -27.18 19.13
CA PHE A 627 15.16 -28.39 19.87
C PHE A 627 15.87 -29.48 19.06
N ASN A 628 15.57 -29.62 17.76
CA ASN A 628 16.27 -30.53 16.84
C ASN A 628 17.76 -30.20 16.70
N LYS A 629 18.11 -28.90 16.67
CA LYS A 629 19.51 -28.46 16.62
C LYS A 629 20.23 -28.67 17.95
N ILE A 630 19.51 -28.54 19.07
CA ILE A 630 20.06 -28.89 20.39
C ILE A 630 20.34 -30.40 20.49
N VAL A 631 19.46 -31.26 19.96
CA VAL A 631 19.69 -32.71 19.88
C VAL A 631 20.97 -33.01 19.08
N GLN A 632 21.13 -32.42 17.92
CA GLN A 632 22.32 -32.53 17.08
C GLN A 632 23.58 -32.07 17.84
N LEU A 633 23.51 -30.91 18.49
CA LEU A 633 24.62 -30.34 19.25
C LEU A 633 25.05 -31.25 20.43
N ILE A 634 24.08 -31.93 21.09
CA ILE A 634 24.38 -32.93 22.17
C ILE A 634 25.09 -34.13 21.59
N GLU A 635 24.67 -34.63 20.46
CA GLU A 635 25.31 -35.77 19.81
C GLU A 635 26.75 -35.43 19.37
N ASP A 636 26.91 -34.28 18.67
CA ASP A 636 28.21 -33.84 18.13
C ASP A 636 29.24 -33.56 19.25
N ASN A 637 28.81 -32.88 20.35
CA ASN A 637 29.74 -32.49 21.40
C ASN A 637 30.00 -33.59 22.48
N PHE A 638 28.99 -34.41 22.77
CA PHE A 638 29.06 -35.35 23.91
C PHE A 638 28.88 -36.80 23.49
N GLY A 639 28.58 -37.11 22.24
CA GLY A 639 28.26 -38.46 21.77
C GLY A 639 27.05 -39.08 22.49
N GLU A 640 26.11 -38.23 22.97
CA GLU A 640 24.93 -38.68 23.70
C GLU A 640 23.70 -38.58 22.79
N GLN A 641 23.03 -39.72 22.60
CA GLN A 641 21.83 -39.78 21.78
C GLN A 641 20.59 -39.52 22.61
N VAL A 642 19.93 -38.39 22.34
CA VAL A 642 18.72 -37.95 23.04
C VAL A 642 17.64 -37.61 21.99
N ASN A 643 16.42 -38.07 22.21
CA ASN A 643 15.33 -37.70 21.33
C ASN A 643 14.75 -36.32 21.71
N GLN A 644 14.14 -35.66 20.74
CA GLN A 644 13.57 -34.33 20.92
C GLN A 644 12.47 -34.30 22.02
N GLY A 645 11.64 -35.35 22.12
CA GLY A 645 10.60 -35.45 23.17
C GLY A 645 11.19 -35.46 24.58
N THR A 646 12.32 -36.16 24.79
CA THR A 646 13.04 -36.15 26.08
C THR A 646 13.56 -34.75 26.42
N ILE A 647 14.13 -34.03 25.44
CA ILE A 647 14.61 -32.66 25.65
C ILE A 647 13.44 -31.73 26.01
N LEU A 648 12.30 -31.89 25.36
CA LEU A 648 11.09 -31.12 25.64
C LEU A 648 10.55 -31.41 27.05
N GLU A 649 10.51 -32.68 27.48
CA GLU A 649 10.11 -33.06 28.83
C GLU A 649 11.06 -32.46 29.88
N LEU A 650 12.36 -32.51 29.65
CA LEU A 650 13.36 -31.90 30.56
C LEU A 650 13.15 -30.38 30.66
N PHE A 651 12.87 -29.73 29.54
CA PHE A 651 12.58 -28.30 29.49
C PHE A 651 11.33 -27.92 30.30
N TYR A 652 10.26 -28.71 30.19
CA TYR A 652 9.03 -28.50 30.96
C TYR A 652 9.28 -28.69 32.49
N ASN A 653 9.96 -29.76 32.87
CA ASN A 653 10.27 -30.01 34.27
C ASN A 653 11.15 -28.90 34.85
N PHE A 654 12.10 -28.40 34.08
CA PHE A 654 12.95 -27.30 34.50
C PHE A 654 12.20 -25.98 34.61
N SER A 655 11.29 -25.71 33.68
CA SER A 655 10.39 -24.57 33.79
C SER A 655 9.53 -24.63 35.06
N ASN A 656 9.01 -25.80 35.40
CA ASN A 656 8.21 -25.98 36.62
C ASN A 656 9.03 -25.78 37.91
N PHE A 657 10.34 -26.10 37.88
CA PHE A 657 11.23 -25.78 38.99
C PHE A 657 11.32 -24.30 39.30
N TYR A 658 11.11 -23.41 38.29
CA TYR A 658 11.21 -21.97 38.40
C TYR A 658 9.85 -21.24 38.51
N VAL A 659 8.73 -21.89 38.80
CA VAL A 659 7.42 -21.28 39.01
C VAL A 659 7.48 -20.17 40.08
N GLU A 660 8.19 -20.45 41.19
CA GLU A 660 8.31 -19.48 42.28
C GLU A 660 9.16 -18.26 41.87
N THR A 661 10.19 -18.45 41.05
CA THR A 661 10.99 -17.36 40.50
C THR A 661 10.14 -16.42 39.65
N GLU A 662 9.26 -16.98 38.84
CA GLU A 662 8.30 -16.20 38.02
C GLU A 662 7.39 -15.33 38.92
N ARG A 663 6.88 -15.89 40.04
CA ARG A 663 6.05 -15.14 41.01
C ARG A 663 6.84 -14.02 41.72
N ILE A 664 8.09 -14.29 42.10
CA ILE A 664 8.97 -13.31 42.74
C ILE A 664 9.20 -12.14 41.78
N ILE A 665 9.51 -12.43 40.50
CA ILE A 665 9.70 -11.41 39.45
C ILE A 665 8.46 -10.53 39.32
N LEU A 666 7.28 -11.13 39.16
CA LEU A 666 6.03 -10.35 39.01
C LEU A 666 5.75 -9.50 40.26
N LYS A 667 5.93 -10.05 41.46
CA LYS A 667 5.74 -9.30 42.71
C LYS A 667 6.65 -8.06 42.79
N ARG A 668 7.91 -8.17 42.36
CA ARG A 668 8.86 -7.05 42.35
C ARG A 668 8.47 -5.98 41.35
N ILE A 669 8.07 -6.39 40.13
CA ILE A 669 7.56 -5.47 39.10
C ILE A 669 6.40 -4.65 39.66
N LEU A 670 5.42 -5.30 40.29
CA LEU A 670 4.25 -4.65 40.87
C LEU A 670 4.54 -3.79 42.12
N SER A 671 5.71 -3.94 42.73
CA SER A 671 6.19 -3.08 43.82
C SER A 671 7.00 -1.89 43.36
N SER A 672 7.27 -1.76 42.08
CA SER A 672 8.05 -0.67 41.46
C SER A 672 7.21 0.61 41.30
N PRO A 673 7.80 1.81 41.38
CA PRO A 673 7.09 3.08 41.18
C PRO A 673 6.55 3.27 39.77
N PHE A 674 7.09 2.58 38.78
CA PHE A 674 6.59 2.55 37.40
C PHE A 674 6.75 1.19 36.76
N VAL A 675 5.93 0.92 35.76
CA VAL A 675 6.02 -0.29 34.93
C VAL A 675 5.82 0.10 33.47
N HIS A 676 6.52 -0.62 32.62
CA HIS A 676 6.30 -0.59 31.16
C HIS A 676 5.45 -1.76 30.74
N MET A 677 4.49 -1.55 29.86
CA MET A 677 3.74 -2.61 29.21
C MET A 677 3.76 -2.47 27.69
N ASP A 678 3.75 -3.61 27.02
CA ASP A 678 3.64 -3.72 25.57
C ASP A 678 3.15 -5.12 25.21
N GLU A 679 2.69 -5.35 23.99
CA GLU A 679 2.25 -6.65 23.51
C GLU A 679 2.75 -6.95 22.09
N THR A 680 2.85 -8.23 21.80
CA THR A 680 3.23 -8.72 20.46
C THR A 680 2.43 -9.96 20.08
N THR A 681 2.21 -10.16 18.77
CA THR A 681 1.57 -11.37 18.29
C THR A 681 2.54 -12.56 18.26
N ILE A 682 2.02 -13.76 18.51
CA ILE A 682 2.72 -15.04 18.38
C ILE A 682 1.82 -16.03 17.64
N ASN A 683 2.43 -16.89 16.80
CA ASN A 683 1.68 -17.94 16.10
C ASN A 683 1.78 -19.24 16.92
N ILE A 684 0.65 -19.76 17.34
CA ILE A 684 0.55 -21.06 18.05
C ILE A 684 -0.28 -22.00 17.16
N LEU A 685 0.41 -22.94 16.50
CA LEU A 685 -0.20 -23.96 15.64
C LEU A 685 -1.18 -23.38 14.59
N GLY A 686 -0.83 -22.25 13.98
CA GLY A 686 -1.66 -21.59 12.97
C GLY A 686 -2.58 -20.49 13.52
N ALA A 687 -2.88 -20.47 14.83
CA ALA A 687 -3.66 -19.42 15.48
C ALA A 687 -2.78 -18.26 15.94
N SER A 688 -3.20 -17.02 15.66
CA SER A 688 -2.53 -15.82 16.16
C SER A 688 -2.99 -15.53 17.59
N GLN A 689 -2.06 -15.54 18.54
CA GLN A 689 -2.30 -15.17 19.95
C GLN A 689 -1.41 -14.00 20.34
N TYR A 690 -1.55 -13.46 21.55
CA TYR A 690 -0.81 -12.30 22.03
C TYR A 690 0.07 -12.67 23.22
N VAL A 691 1.26 -12.09 23.25
CA VAL A 691 2.14 -12.14 24.44
C VAL A 691 2.30 -10.72 24.96
N TRP A 692 1.86 -10.52 26.17
CA TRP A 692 2.02 -9.30 26.93
C TRP A 692 3.33 -9.33 27.70
N VAL A 693 4.03 -8.21 27.74
CA VAL A 693 5.21 -8.02 28.58
C VAL A 693 4.95 -6.90 29.57
N ILE A 694 5.40 -7.11 30.80
CA ILE A 694 5.45 -6.09 31.84
C ILE A 694 6.87 -6.06 32.43
N THR A 695 7.41 -4.87 32.64
CA THR A 695 8.78 -4.70 33.15
C THR A 695 8.93 -3.38 33.92
N ASP A 696 9.73 -3.38 34.98
CA ASP A 696 10.18 -2.19 35.72
C ASP A 696 11.56 -1.70 35.24
N GLY A 697 12.07 -2.25 34.11
CA GLY A 697 13.42 -1.97 33.61
C GLY A 697 14.53 -2.84 34.22
N MET A 698 14.24 -3.63 35.27
CA MET A 698 15.16 -4.59 35.90
C MET A 698 14.62 -6.02 35.84
N HIS A 699 13.32 -6.19 36.00
CA HIS A 699 12.62 -7.46 35.97
C HIS A 699 11.70 -7.50 34.74
N VAL A 700 11.52 -8.68 34.17
CA VAL A 700 10.69 -8.87 32.98
C VAL A 700 9.76 -10.06 33.17
N TYR A 701 8.48 -9.88 32.92
CA TYR A 701 7.46 -10.92 32.98
C TYR A 701 6.66 -10.97 31.67
N PHE A 702 6.47 -12.18 31.13
CA PHE A 702 5.67 -12.42 29.92
C PHE A 702 4.40 -13.21 30.25
N LYS A 703 3.27 -12.79 29.63
CA LYS A 703 1.98 -13.46 29.78
C LYS A 703 1.36 -13.76 28.43
N LEU A 704 0.98 -15.02 28.20
CA LEU A 704 0.22 -15.43 27.02
C LEU A 704 -1.26 -15.08 27.18
N SER A 705 -1.88 -14.62 26.10
CA SER A 705 -3.32 -14.37 25.99
C SER A 705 -3.84 -14.75 24.61
N GLU A 706 -5.06 -15.25 24.53
CA GLU A 706 -5.71 -15.58 23.26
C GLU A 706 -6.11 -14.29 22.50
N ASN A 707 -6.51 -13.23 23.22
CA ASN A 707 -7.01 -12.00 22.66
C ASN A 707 -6.12 -10.79 23.04
N ARG A 708 -6.25 -9.69 22.28
CA ARG A 708 -5.67 -8.36 22.58
C ARG A 708 -6.65 -7.52 23.42
N GLU A 709 -7.19 -8.06 24.48
CA GLU A 709 -8.17 -7.35 25.31
C GLU A 709 -7.51 -6.59 26.47
N SER A 710 -8.09 -5.45 26.81
CA SER A 710 -7.67 -4.62 27.97
C SER A 710 -7.77 -5.35 29.31
N THR A 711 -8.63 -6.38 29.38
CA THR A 711 -8.83 -7.22 30.59
C THR A 711 -7.54 -7.82 31.12
N ILE A 712 -6.55 -8.11 30.26
CA ILE A 712 -5.25 -8.64 30.67
C ILE A 712 -4.44 -7.57 31.42
N ALA A 713 -4.40 -6.35 30.90
CA ALA A 713 -3.72 -5.23 31.56
C ALA A 713 -4.37 -4.93 32.93
N HIS A 714 -5.70 -4.92 33.01
CA HIS A 714 -6.45 -4.77 34.26
C HIS A 714 -6.15 -5.88 35.29
N LYS A 715 -6.10 -7.13 34.83
CA LYS A 715 -5.77 -8.26 35.72
C LYS A 715 -4.33 -8.21 36.25
N LEU A 716 -3.38 -7.83 35.39
CA LEU A 716 -1.97 -7.74 35.76
C LEU A 716 -1.68 -6.57 36.71
N LEU A 717 -2.36 -5.45 36.50
CA LEU A 717 -2.16 -4.20 37.26
C LEU A 717 -3.24 -3.97 38.34
N ASN A 718 -3.99 -5.00 38.69
CA ASN A 718 -5.01 -4.86 39.74
C ASN A 718 -4.33 -4.48 41.07
N GLY A 719 -4.76 -3.34 41.63
CA GLY A 719 -4.19 -2.78 42.88
C GLY A 719 -2.82 -2.11 42.71
N TYR A 720 -2.34 -1.92 41.48
CA TYR A 720 -1.09 -1.22 41.22
C TYR A 720 -1.27 0.31 41.32
N ASN A 721 -0.47 0.97 42.16
CA ASN A 721 -0.57 2.41 42.46
C ASN A 721 0.56 3.26 41.81
N GLY A 722 1.44 2.65 41.03
CA GLY A 722 2.52 3.34 40.33
C GLY A 722 2.09 3.93 38.97
N VAL A 723 3.07 4.23 38.09
CA VAL A 723 2.85 4.79 36.76
C VAL A 723 3.01 3.71 35.70
N LEU A 724 2.00 3.58 34.84
CA LEU A 724 2.05 2.72 33.66
C LEU A 724 2.64 3.49 32.47
N CYS A 725 3.80 3.08 31.97
CA CYS A 725 4.40 3.56 30.73
C CYS A 725 3.96 2.64 29.57
N SER A 726 3.24 3.17 28.58
CA SER A 726 2.70 2.39 27.46
C SER A 726 2.75 3.16 26.13
N ASP A 727 2.49 2.48 25.03
CA ASP A 727 2.14 3.11 23.77
C ASP A 727 0.72 3.72 23.80
N PHE A 728 0.18 4.09 22.63
CA PHE A 728 -1.15 4.69 22.48
C PHE A 728 -2.26 3.65 22.20
N TYR A 729 -2.04 2.39 22.47
CA TYR A 729 -3.11 1.41 22.37
C TYR A 729 -4.23 1.73 23.36
N SER A 730 -5.45 1.85 22.84
CA SER A 730 -6.62 2.28 23.64
C SER A 730 -6.97 1.32 24.81
N GLY A 731 -6.56 0.07 24.70
CA GLY A 731 -6.75 -0.93 25.76
C GLY A 731 -6.07 -0.59 27.10
N TYR A 732 -5.07 0.30 27.08
CA TYR A 732 -4.45 0.80 28.32
C TYR A 732 -5.19 1.99 28.95
N ASP A 733 -6.02 2.71 28.16
CA ASP A 733 -6.61 3.98 28.60
C ASP A 733 -7.51 3.85 29.84
N SER A 734 -8.14 2.67 30.02
CA SER A 734 -9.07 2.34 31.11
C SER A 734 -8.39 1.72 32.36
N VAL A 735 -7.08 1.46 32.32
CA VAL A 735 -6.37 0.91 33.49
C VAL A 735 -6.35 1.96 34.63
N PRO A 736 -6.79 1.61 35.88
CA PRO A 736 -7.00 2.57 36.97
C PRO A 736 -5.68 2.90 37.70
N CYS A 737 -4.66 3.37 36.97
CA CYS A 737 -3.42 3.89 37.54
C CYS A 737 -2.94 5.10 36.73
N LEU A 738 -2.01 5.87 37.27
CA LEU A 738 -1.38 6.95 36.53
C LEU A 738 -0.69 6.39 35.27
N GLN A 739 -0.77 7.13 34.17
CA GLN A 739 -0.23 6.65 32.88
C GLN A 739 0.73 7.67 32.28
N GLN A 740 1.85 7.19 31.74
CA GLN A 740 2.76 7.95 30.90
C GLN A 740 2.73 7.38 29.50
N LYS A 741 2.25 8.13 28.51
CA LYS A 741 2.28 7.71 27.11
C LYS A 741 3.67 7.93 26.49
N CYS A 742 4.07 6.98 25.64
CA CYS A 742 5.40 6.94 25.05
C CYS A 742 5.63 8.06 24.02
N TRP A 743 6.47 9.03 24.33
CA TRP A 743 6.87 10.09 23.41
C TRP A 743 7.63 9.56 22.18
N ALA A 744 8.40 8.48 22.29
CA ALA A 744 9.10 7.91 21.14
C ALA A 744 8.11 7.41 20.06
N HIS A 745 6.96 6.86 20.44
CA HIS A 745 5.88 6.51 19.51
C HIS A 745 5.25 7.76 18.89
N LEU A 746 4.95 8.78 19.69
CA LEU A 746 4.36 10.02 19.20
C LEU A 746 5.29 10.72 18.18
N ILE A 747 6.58 10.85 18.49
CA ILE A 747 7.58 11.44 17.60
C ILE A 747 7.73 10.60 16.31
N ARG A 748 7.66 9.28 16.41
CA ARG A 748 7.70 8.39 15.23
C ARG A 748 6.51 8.63 14.32
N ASP A 749 5.31 8.73 14.89
CA ASP A 749 4.07 8.98 14.15
C ASP A 749 4.08 10.37 13.51
N LEU A 750 4.53 11.41 14.23
CA LEU A 750 4.70 12.76 13.68
C LEU A 750 5.67 12.77 12.50
N ASN A 751 6.84 12.14 12.65
CA ASN A 751 7.85 12.06 11.59
C ASN A 751 7.38 11.22 10.38
N GLU A 752 6.63 10.16 10.61
CA GLU A 752 6.07 9.35 9.52
C GLU A 752 5.02 10.14 8.72
N ASN A 753 4.16 10.91 9.38
CA ASN A 753 3.17 11.72 8.69
C ASN A 753 3.78 12.94 8.00
N LEU A 754 4.84 13.55 8.57
CA LEU A 754 5.61 14.60 7.90
C LEU A 754 6.17 14.10 6.56
N ARG A 755 6.63 12.85 6.51
CA ARG A 755 7.11 12.21 5.27
C ARG A 755 5.98 11.88 4.28
N LYS A 756 4.76 11.66 4.76
CA LYS A 756 3.59 11.37 3.92
C LYS A 756 2.95 12.62 3.34
N SER A 757 3.07 13.75 4.02
CA SER A 757 2.49 15.04 3.65
C SER A 757 3.55 16.16 3.78
N PRO A 758 4.62 16.14 2.97
CA PRO A 758 5.79 17.01 3.13
C PRO A 758 5.56 18.46 2.68
N PHE A 759 4.40 18.77 2.09
CA PHE A 759 4.00 20.11 1.62
C PHE A 759 2.84 20.70 2.43
N ASP A 760 2.42 20.02 3.49
CA ASP A 760 1.44 20.53 4.43
C ASP A 760 2.14 21.48 5.41
N THR A 761 2.14 22.77 5.07
CA THR A 761 2.82 23.81 5.85
C THR A 761 2.21 23.99 7.24
N GLU A 762 0.90 23.78 7.36
CA GLU A 762 0.21 23.82 8.65
C GLU A 762 0.68 22.69 9.57
N TYR A 763 0.80 21.50 9.01
CA TYR A 763 1.31 20.33 9.75
C TYR A 763 2.81 20.46 10.08
N GLU A 764 3.61 21.03 9.16
CA GLU A 764 5.03 21.30 9.40
C GLU A 764 5.24 22.27 10.57
N GLN A 765 4.45 23.37 10.62
CA GLN A 765 4.47 24.32 11.73
C GLN A 765 4.06 23.68 13.06
N PHE A 766 3.03 22.82 13.02
CA PHE A 766 2.58 22.06 14.19
C PHE A 766 3.69 21.15 14.72
N VAL A 767 4.36 20.39 13.85
CA VAL A 767 5.45 19.48 14.22
C VAL A 767 6.67 20.28 14.72
N CYS A 768 6.96 21.44 14.14
CA CYS A 768 8.02 22.35 14.60
C CYS A 768 7.75 22.79 16.06
N ALA A 769 6.54 23.25 16.35
CA ALA A 769 6.15 23.66 17.70
C ALA A 769 6.26 22.50 18.72
N VAL A 770 5.90 21.27 18.32
CA VAL A 770 6.11 20.09 19.18
C VAL A 770 7.61 19.81 19.39
N GLY A 771 8.43 19.96 18.37
CA GLY A 771 9.90 19.80 18.45
C GLY A 771 10.53 20.82 19.40
N GLU A 772 10.12 22.08 19.30
CA GLU A 772 10.58 23.17 20.18
C GLU A 772 10.22 22.93 21.65
N LEU A 773 9.04 22.38 21.91
CA LEU A 773 8.64 22.00 23.26
C LEU A 773 9.47 20.85 23.81
N ILE A 774 9.58 19.74 23.06
CA ILE A 774 10.09 18.49 23.65
C ILE A 774 11.63 18.44 23.68
N THR A 775 12.33 19.07 22.75
CA THR A 775 13.79 18.98 22.62
C THR A 775 14.52 19.47 23.88
N PRO A 776 14.24 20.65 24.44
CA PRO A 776 14.92 21.12 25.66
C PRO A 776 14.59 20.28 26.89
N ILE A 777 13.38 19.71 26.95
CA ILE A 777 12.97 18.77 28.01
C ILE A 777 13.84 17.52 27.97
N LEU A 778 14.00 16.92 26.79
CA LEU A 778 14.78 15.68 26.62
C LEU A 778 16.28 15.94 26.86
N GLN A 779 16.82 17.06 26.37
CA GLN A 779 18.20 17.46 26.65
C GLN A 779 18.45 17.63 28.17
N THR A 780 17.51 18.21 28.88
CA THR A 780 17.61 18.37 30.35
C THR A 780 17.55 17.02 31.04
N SER A 781 16.65 16.10 30.59
CA SER A 781 16.57 14.73 31.08
C SER A 781 17.86 13.95 30.86
N ASP A 782 18.53 14.12 29.70
CA ASP A 782 19.81 13.46 29.41
C ASP A 782 20.94 13.97 30.28
N LYS A 783 20.96 15.29 30.55
CA LYS A 783 22.02 15.92 31.34
C LYS A 783 21.89 15.61 32.84
N TYR A 784 20.69 15.66 33.38
CA TYR A 784 20.46 15.62 34.85
C TYR A 784 19.69 14.39 35.31
N GLY A 785 19.27 13.52 34.39
CA GLY A 785 18.36 12.39 34.65
C GLY A 785 16.92 12.83 34.82
N LEU A 786 16.05 11.85 35.01
CA LEU A 786 14.59 12.04 35.18
C LEU A 786 14.27 12.54 36.58
N LYS A 787 14.72 13.76 36.92
CA LYS A 787 14.54 14.38 38.24
C LYS A 787 13.59 15.56 38.15
N VAL A 788 12.49 15.52 38.89
CA VAL A 788 11.46 16.56 38.95
C VAL A 788 12.04 17.95 39.21
N ARG A 789 13.02 18.08 40.09
CA ARG A 789 13.70 19.37 40.41
C ARG A 789 14.28 20.06 39.17
N HIS A 790 14.62 19.33 38.11
CA HIS A 790 15.14 19.88 36.86
C HIS A 790 14.09 19.95 35.75
N LEU A 791 13.06 19.12 35.79
CA LEU A 791 12.08 18.98 34.75
C LEU A 791 10.79 19.80 34.95
N ARG A 792 10.39 20.04 36.22
CA ARG A 792 9.15 20.74 36.58
C ARG A 792 9.06 22.16 36.00
N LYS A 793 10.17 22.84 35.80
CA LYS A 793 10.21 24.19 35.19
C LYS A 793 9.60 24.25 33.79
N PHE A 794 9.52 23.11 33.08
CA PHE A 794 8.95 23.05 31.75
C PHE A 794 7.42 22.93 31.72
N LEU A 795 6.74 22.79 32.88
CA LEU A 795 5.28 22.75 32.91
C LEU A 795 4.66 24.05 32.38
N SER A 796 5.25 25.21 32.66
CA SER A 796 4.81 26.48 32.07
C SER A 796 4.97 26.54 30.55
N ASN A 797 5.98 25.89 29.99
CA ASN A 797 6.16 25.78 28.55
C ASN A 797 5.09 24.85 27.93
N VAL A 798 4.75 23.76 28.65
CA VAL A 798 3.66 22.86 28.23
C VAL A 798 2.33 23.62 28.21
N ASP A 799 2.01 24.38 29.27
CA ASP A 799 0.77 25.16 29.32
C ASP A 799 0.70 26.21 28.22
N ARG A 800 1.82 26.90 27.95
CA ARG A 800 1.91 27.85 26.82
C ARG A 800 1.68 27.16 25.48
N PHE A 801 2.31 26.00 25.26
CA PHE A 801 2.12 25.21 24.04
C PHE A 801 0.66 24.78 23.87
N TYR A 802 0.00 24.30 24.93
CA TYR A 802 -1.42 23.94 24.86
C TYR A 802 -2.29 25.15 24.54
N ASN A 803 -2.04 26.29 25.15
CA ASN A 803 -2.83 27.48 24.90
C ASN A 803 -2.64 28.02 23.48
N SER A 804 -1.38 28.09 22.98
CA SER A 804 -1.10 28.72 21.70
C SER A 804 -1.26 27.78 20.48
N VAL A 805 -1.03 26.46 20.65
CA VAL A 805 -0.95 25.51 19.55
C VAL A 805 -2.13 24.53 19.57
N ILE A 806 -2.60 24.12 20.74
CA ILE A 806 -3.61 23.07 20.85
C ILE A 806 -5.02 23.62 21.00
N ASN A 807 -5.27 24.51 21.99
CA ASN A 807 -6.61 24.90 22.38
C ASN A 807 -7.19 26.06 21.55
N ASN A 808 -6.37 27.08 21.23
CA ASN A 808 -6.82 28.33 20.63
C ASN A 808 -6.59 28.42 19.12
N LYS A 809 -6.12 27.33 18.49
CA LYS A 809 -5.85 27.29 17.04
C LYS A 809 -6.79 26.31 16.34
N VAL A 810 -7.44 26.79 15.29
CA VAL A 810 -8.25 25.97 14.38
C VAL A 810 -7.35 25.54 13.22
N TYR A 811 -7.35 24.24 12.94
CA TYR A 811 -6.55 23.65 11.88
C TYR A 811 -7.44 23.18 10.73
N VAL A 812 -6.98 23.35 9.49
CA VAL A 812 -7.67 22.89 8.27
C VAL A 812 -7.17 21.50 7.86
N SER A 813 -5.90 21.21 8.08
CA SER A 813 -5.29 19.93 7.75
C SER A 813 -5.87 18.79 8.59
N ASP A 814 -6.42 17.76 7.93
CA ASP A 814 -6.95 16.53 8.58
C ASP A 814 -5.91 15.86 9.48
N VAL A 815 -4.64 15.86 9.05
CA VAL A 815 -3.52 15.27 9.79
C VAL A 815 -3.27 16.07 11.07
N THR A 816 -3.20 17.41 10.97
CA THR A 816 -2.97 18.27 12.11
C THR A 816 -4.11 18.19 13.12
N GLN A 817 -5.37 18.19 12.65
CA GLN A 817 -6.55 17.99 13.50
C GLN A 817 -6.49 16.64 14.26
N SER A 818 -6.07 15.58 13.60
CA SER A 818 -5.94 14.26 14.23
C SER A 818 -4.93 14.27 15.38
N PHE A 819 -3.78 14.93 15.19
CA PHE A 819 -2.79 15.08 16.25
C PHE A 819 -3.25 16.06 17.34
N GLN A 820 -3.92 17.16 17.00
CA GLN A 820 -4.52 18.07 17.97
C GLN A 820 -5.48 17.32 18.91
N LYS A 821 -6.41 16.52 18.36
CA LYS A 821 -7.32 15.67 19.16
C LYS A 821 -6.54 14.69 20.06
N ARG A 822 -5.44 14.12 19.55
CA ARG A 822 -4.59 13.20 20.32
C ARG A 822 -3.89 13.90 21.48
N PHE A 823 -3.37 15.12 21.30
CA PHE A 823 -2.79 15.94 22.35
C PHE A 823 -3.82 16.32 23.40
N ILE A 824 -5.03 16.73 23.01
CA ILE A 824 -6.14 17.03 23.94
C ILE A 824 -6.48 15.79 24.77
N LYS A 825 -6.69 14.63 24.10
CA LYS A 825 -7.07 13.38 24.81
C LYS A 825 -6.05 12.93 25.83
N TYR A 826 -4.77 13.10 25.54
CA TYR A 826 -3.68 12.53 26.37
C TYR A 826 -2.88 13.57 27.13
N ARG A 827 -3.36 14.81 27.30
CA ARG A 827 -2.63 15.88 27.99
C ARG A 827 -2.05 15.42 29.33
N GLU A 828 -2.86 14.86 30.21
CA GLU A 828 -2.48 14.41 31.55
C GLU A 828 -1.56 13.17 31.53
N LYS A 829 -1.51 12.46 30.41
CA LYS A 829 -0.74 11.22 30.27
C LYS A 829 0.56 11.41 29.49
N LEU A 830 0.81 12.59 28.92
CA LEU A 830 2.03 12.87 28.14
C LEU A 830 3.18 13.42 28.98
N PHE A 831 2.90 14.07 30.10
CA PHE A 831 3.88 14.86 30.83
C PHE A 831 4.07 14.44 32.30
N VAL A 832 3.60 13.26 32.72
CA VAL A 832 3.76 12.73 34.08
C VAL A 832 5.22 12.65 34.51
N PHE A 833 6.14 12.41 33.58
CA PHE A 833 7.58 12.38 33.82
C PHE A 833 8.19 13.73 34.21
N LEU A 834 7.47 14.85 34.02
CA LEU A 834 7.86 16.17 34.53
C LEU A 834 7.50 16.38 36.02
N GLU A 835 6.55 15.62 36.53
CA GLU A 835 5.96 15.77 37.86
C GLU A 835 6.37 14.69 38.86
N LYS A 836 6.90 13.55 38.34
CA LYS A 836 7.32 12.42 39.18
C LYS A 836 8.73 11.98 38.84
N ASP A 837 9.54 11.75 39.86
CA ASP A 837 10.93 11.31 39.73
C ASP A 837 11.04 9.96 39.06
N ASN A 838 12.03 9.80 38.20
CA ASN A 838 12.46 8.60 37.55
C ASN A 838 11.40 7.95 36.63
N ILE A 839 10.33 8.66 36.27
CA ILE A 839 9.35 8.14 35.30
C ILE A 839 9.89 8.26 33.90
N PRO A 840 9.99 7.16 33.13
CA PRO A 840 10.47 7.20 31.76
C PRO A 840 9.47 7.88 30.83
N TRP A 841 9.95 8.75 29.94
CA TRP A 841 9.13 9.39 28.90
C TRP A 841 8.86 8.48 27.67
N ASN A 842 9.47 7.27 27.63
CA ASN A 842 9.33 6.30 26.53
C ASN A 842 9.06 4.89 27.06
N ASN A 843 8.65 3.99 26.13
CA ASN A 843 8.36 2.58 26.46
C ASN A 843 9.46 1.60 26.01
N ASN A 844 10.68 2.07 25.85
CA ASN A 844 11.78 1.29 25.28
C ASN A 844 12.13 0.03 26.09
N ALA A 845 11.89 0.02 27.41
CA ALA A 845 12.18 -1.16 28.22
C ALA A 845 11.30 -2.36 27.84
N ALA A 846 10.01 -2.14 27.61
CA ALA A 846 9.11 -3.20 27.14
C ALA A 846 9.44 -3.62 25.69
N GLU A 847 9.69 -2.66 24.79
CA GLU A 847 10.13 -2.97 23.41
C GLU A 847 11.42 -3.81 23.40
N ARG A 848 12.40 -3.49 24.25
CA ARG A 848 13.65 -4.24 24.40
C ARG A 848 13.42 -5.65 24.91
N ALA A 849 12.51 -5.86 25.85
CA ALA A 849 12.14 -7.17 26.35
C ALA A 849 11.48 -8.03 25.26
N ILE A 850 10.53 -7.45 24.50
CA ILE A 850 9.81 -8.12 23.39
C ILE A 850 10.74 -8.51 22.24
N ARG A 851 11.80 -7.74 22.00
CA ARG A 851 12.70 -7.96 20.84
C ARG A 851 13.26 -9.38 20.79
N HIS A 852 13.56 -9.99 21.94
CA HIS A 852 14.01 -11.37 21.98
C HIS A 852 12.97 -12.34 21.43
N LEU A 853 11.71 -12.20 21.85
CA LEU A 853 10.60 -13.00 21.37
C LEU A 853 10.29 -12.74 19.89
N ALA A 854 10.39 -11.49 19.45
CA ALA A 854 10.18 -11.12 18.06
C ALA A 854 11.20 -11.78 17.11
N VAL A 855 12.47 -11.90 17.54
CA VAL A 855 13.49 -12.64 16.79
C VAL A 855 13.23 -14.16 16.84
N GLN A 856 12.90 -14.70 18.02
CA GLN A 856 12.59 -16.13 18.17
C GLN A 856 11.40 -16.55 17.29
N ARG A 857 10.36 -15.71 17.19
CA ARG A 857 9.22 -15.91 16.32
C ARG A 857 9.62 -16.08 14.84
N LYS A 858 10.62 -15.31 14.37
CA LYS A 858 11.15 -15.44 13.01
C LYS A 858 11.91 -16.73 12.77
N ILE A 859 12.62 -17.22 13.80
CA ILE A 859 13.40 -18.47 13.76
C ILE A 859 12.48 -19.70 13.80
N SER A 860 11.50 -19.70 14.72
CA SER A 860 10.65 -20.86 14.97
C SER A 860 9.41 -20.95 14.07
N GLY A 861 8.97 -19.82 13.48
CA GLY A 861 7.74 -19.73 12.67
C GLY A 861 6.45 -19.92 13.48
N SER A 862 6.35 -21.04 14.23
CA SER A 862 5.21 -21.38 15.08
C SER A 862 5.69 -21.96 16.40
N PHE A 863 4.84 -21.86 17.43
CA PHE A 863 5.07 -22.41 18.76
C PHE A 863 4.03 -23.48 19.08
N GLY A 864 4.42 -24.47 19.91
CA GLY A 864 3.49 -25.48 20.40
C GLY A 864 2.63 -24.94 21.55
N ARG A 865 1.36 -25.36 21.61
CA ARG A 865 0.39 -24.86 22.62
C ARG A 865 0.89 -25.12 24.06
N GLU A 866 1.35 -26.32 24.34
CA GLU A 866 1.83 -26.71 25.67
C GLU A 866 3.21 -26.12 26.01
N SER A 867 4.10 -25.98 25.02
CA SER A 867 5.45 -25.47 25.23
C SER A 867 5.54 -23.99 25.48
N THR A 868 4.58 -23.22 24.99
CA THR A 868 4.63 -21.74 25.04
C THR A 868 4.62 -21.19 26.46
N PRO A 869 3.75 -21.60 27.38
CA PRO A 869 3.78 -21.11 28.77
C PRO A 869 5.11 -21.41 29.48
N HIS A 870 5.69 -22.61 29.25
CA HIS A 870 6.99 -22.98 29.80
C HIS A 870 8.13 -22.14 29.24
N TYR A 871 8.08 -21.88 27.93
CA TYR A 871 9.03 -21.01 27.24
C TYR A 871 8.98 -19.59 27.78
N LEU A 872 7.78 -19.00 27.91
CA LEU A 872 7.60 -17.62 28.39
C LEU A 872 8.05 -17.44 29.84
N ARG A 873 7.81 -18.43 30.72
CA ARG A 873 8.33 -18.44 32.10
C ARG A 873 9.85 -18.34 32.13
N LEU A 874 10.51 -19.23 31.39
CA LEU A 874 11.99 -19.26 31.36
C LEU A 874 12.53 -18.02 30.60
N LEU A 875 11.79 -17.49 29.63
CA LEU A 875 12.11 -16.22 28.94
C LEU A 875 12.04 -15.03 29.90
N SER A 876 11.06 -15.01 30.81
CA SER A 876 10.96 -13.98 31.87
C SER A 876 12.23 -13.95 32.72
N ILE A 877 12.70 -15.10 33.12
CA ILE A 877 13.96 -15.24 33.90
C ILE A 877 15.15 -14.81 33.01
N THR A 878 15.19 -15.26 31.77
CA THR A 878 16.28 -14.97 30.85
C THR A 878 16.42 -13.45 30.63
N GLN A 879 15.30 -12.76 30.39
CA GLN A 879 15.32 -11.32 30.19
C GLN A 879 15.61 -10.58 31.51
N THR A 880 15.12 -11.06 32.66
CA THR A 880 15.47 -10.51 33.99
C THR A 880 16.98 -10.59 34.24
N CYS A 881 17.61 -11.76 33.98
CA CYS A 881 19.05 -11.88 34.08
C CYS A 881 19.78 -10.89 33.14
N ARG A 882 19.29 -10.76 31.90
CA ARG A 882 19.87 -9.85 30.92
C ARG A 882 19.75 -8.39 31.36
N PHE A 883 18.59 -7.97 31.88
CA PHE A 883 18.34 -6.60 32.32
C PHE A 883 19.20 -6.24 33.55
N GLN A 884 19.50 -7.23 34.37
CA GLN A 884 20.39 -7.08 35.54
C GLN A 884 21.87 -7.37 35.22
N ASN A 885 22.24 -7.55 33.96
CA ASN A 885 23.60 -7.90 33.53
C ASN A 885 24.15 -9.16 34.22
N LYS A 886 23.30 -10.15 34.49
CA LYS A 886 23.67 -11.44 35.12
C LYS A 886 23.77 -12.56 34.08
N SER A 887 24.67 -13.51 34.30
CA SER A 887 24.82 -14.68 33.43
C SER A 887 23.66 -15.64 33.62
N LEU A 888 22.84 -15.83 32.58
CA LEU A 888 21.76 -16.82 32.61
C LEU A 888 22.29 -18.23 32.88
N LEU A 889 23.34 -18.65 32.19
CA LEU A 889 23.88 -19.99 32.38
C LEU A 889 24.30 -20.27 33.85
N HIS A 890 25.04 -19.35 34.45
CA HIS A 890 25.48 -19.49 35.85
C HIS A 890 24.30 -19.42 36.84
N PHE A 891 23.27 -18.60 36.52
CA PHE A 891 22.04 -18.57 37.32
C PHE A 891 21.35 -19.95 37.28
N LEU A 892 21.15 -20.50 36.08
CA LEU A 892 20.52 -21.81 35.91
C LEU A 892 21.34 -22.95 36.57
N LEU A 893 22.66 -22.89 36.48
CA LEU A 893 23.55 -23.87 37.11
C LEU A 893 23.55 -23.80 38.63
N SER A 894 23.38 -22.62 39.22
CA SER A 894 23.34 -22.44 40.68
C SER A 894 22.12 -23.05 41.33
N GLY A 895 21.02 -23.24 40.55
CA GLY A 895 19.72 -23.65 41.07
C GLY A 895 19.06 -22.62 42.00
N GLU A 896 19.59 -21.37 42.05
CA GLU A 896 18.99 -20.27 42.81
C GLU A 896 17.61 -19.90 42.20
N LYS A 897 16.66 -19.61 43.09
CA LYS A 897 15.29 -19.24 42.65
C LYS A 897 15.03 -17.74 42.64
N ASP A 898 15.91 -16.97 43.22
CA ASP A 898 15.79 -15.53 43.26
C ASP A 898 16.91 -14.85 42.47
N VAL A 899 16.54 -14.27 41.30
CA VAL A 899 17.51 -13.62 40.40
C VAL A 899 18.29 -12.51 41.12
N ASP A 900 17.67 -11.76 42.04
CA ASP A 900 18.33 -10.68 42.76
C ASP A 900 19.34 -11.15 43.78
N LYS A 901 19.06 -12.30 44.46
CA LYS A 901 19.98 -12.92 45.41
C LYS A 901 21.18 -13.55 44.72
N PHE A 902 21.07 -13.87 43.44
CA PHE A 902 22.19 -14.37 42.66
C PHE A 902 23.27 -13.31 42.44
N LYS A 903 24.48 -13.54 42.97
CA LYS A 903 25.61 -12.58 42.97
C LYS A 903 26.54 -12.73 41.76
N GLY A 904 26.35 -13.72 40.90
CA GLY A 904 27.22 -13.91 39.74
C GLY A 904 27.00 -12.88 38.65
N SER A 905 28.03 -12.10 38.30
CA SER A 905 28.00 -11.19 37.15
C SER A 905 28.53 -11.86 35.87
N LYS A 906 28.29 -11.26 34.68
CA LYS A 906 28.89 -11.71 33.42
C LYS A 906 30.43 -11.60 33.40
N ASP A 907 30.97 -10.71 34.21
CA ASP A 907 32.40 -10.32 34.20
C ASP A 907 33.27 -11.17 35.11
N LEU A 908 32.71 -12.16 35.81
CA LEU A 908 33.50 -13.04 36.68
C LEU A 908 34.17 -14.17 35.88
N ILE A 909 35.28 -13.87 35.24
CA ILE A 909 36.28 -14.86 34.80
C ILE A 909 36.97 -15.37 36.08
N GLY A 910 36.51 -16.47 36.64
CA GLY A 910 37.19 -17.07 37.82
C GLY A 910 36.25 -17.74 38.82
N TRP A 911 35.27 -18.49 38.40
CA TRP A 911 34.45 -19.28 39.32
C TRP A 911 35.17 -20.56 39.77
N ARG A 912 35.61 -20.56 40.99
CA ARG A 912 35.87 -21.83 41.73
C ARG A 912 34.51 -22.37 42.20
N MET A 913 34.06 -23.47 41.59
CA MET A 913 32.94 -24.24 42.14
C MET A 913 33.37 -24.84 43.49
N ARG A 914 32.67 -24.49 44.56
CA ARG A 914 32.70 -25.20 45.82
C ARG A 914 31.79 -26.43 45.80
#